data_22bc7fa21fad411b1815df882cd37e48
#
_entry.id   22bc7fa21fad411b1815df882cd37e48
#
_cell.length_a   1.000
_cell.length_b   1.000
_cell.length_c   1.000
_cell.angle_alpha   90.00
_cell.angle_beta   90.00
_cell.angle_gamma   90.00
#
_symmetry.space_group_name_H-M   'P 1'
#
loop_
_entity.id
_entity.type
_entity.pdbx_description
1 polymer ?
#
loop_
_entity_poly.entity_id
_entity_poly.type
_entity_poly.pdbx_seq_one_letter_code
_entity_poly.pdbx_strand_id
1 'polypeptide(L)'
;MDVSYRTTLELDKIIARAVQLCTCAETKEMMRAIEPFATTEEERYALAQTNAINALLLKNGSPRFGAVHEVRRVVAHAAKGGILSMGELLEIAAALRNFSGLAQWYGLTDHDMLPTDDLFFALAPQPMLEKQIGECIISPEEMADTASVTLRDLRRKIRATEDSIRTKLDAIIKNSTTNKFLQDAVVSIRNGRYVVPVRAEYRGEVGGVIHDVSSTGSTVFVEPTAVVEANARIMQLHAQEQEEITRILTAFSGQVASLEPQFSYSYDAMLQIDLLLAKARLAVEQNAFMPQVNDSCRFALKKARHPLIDKKKVVPVDIALGEKYDTLVITGPNTGGKTVSIKTAGLLNAMAQHGFLIPAHESSTVCHFDEYLVDIGDEQSIEQSLSTFSGHMKRITGILELAGPDTLTLIDELGAGTDPAEGAALAVSILERLRKQGTLLMATTHYAELKIYALETPGVVNASCEFDVESLAPTYKLSVGVPGKSNAFLISAKLGIPESVIDAARNHMSNDDKRLDSVLAQLDDLKLQLKAAEDEAEKARYEAEHALESAEKKRDALIKQGEEELEATRRKAHELMQDVQNQAYALTDELRRIQKDEKTNAATRAVRAREIARKDTEQLLNRTEKKQPKRQFVPLKEVKPGQEVVIAELDQHAVVLSRPDKNGMVEVRAGILKTKVPLTGLCAPDKMDKRTQKQEPPRTRTRVELNHDRKSSMELNLLGYTVEEALAEVDRFLDHAMLSNQNTVYIIHGNGTGALRNAIQKHLRTHRGVKSFRLGRYGEGESGVTVVELK
;
A
#
# COMPACT_ATOMS: atom_id res chain seq x y z
N MET A 1 -22.81 15.06 19.63
CA MET A 1 -22.57 13.61 19.53
C MET A 1 -22.47 12.96 20.90
N ASP A 2 -23.21 11.92 21.13
CA ASP A 2 -23.15 11.19 22.41
C ASP A 2 -21.86 10.38 22.48
N VAL A 3 -21.15 10.46 23.61
CA VAL A 3 -19.88 9.74 23.85
C VAL A 3 -20.08 8.20 23.80
N SER A 4 -21.33 7.75 23.94
CA SER A 4 -21.67 6.34 24.01
C SER A 4 -21.37 5.56 22.73
N TYR A 5 -21.46 6.16 21.53
CA TYR A 5 -21.17 5.47 20.27
C TYR A 5 -19.69 5.06 20.16
N ARG A 6 -18.76 5.86 20.73
CA ARG A 6 -17.32 5.56 20.70
C ARG A 6 -17.01 4.24 21.39
N THR A 7 -17.62 4.00 22.53
CA THR A 7 -17.44 2.76 23.28
C THR A 7 -18.16 1.60 22.63
N THR A 8 -19.39 1.80 22.17
CA THR A 8 -20.20 0.75 21.54
C THR A 8 -19.61 0.26 20.22
N LEU A 9 -19.09 1.18 19.37
CA LEU A 9 -18.40 0.86 18.12
C LEU A 9 -16.92 0.51 18.33
N GLU A 10 -16.40 0.58 19.56
CA GLU A 10 -15.01 0.28 19.91
C GLU A 10 -13.99 1.27 19.30
N LEU A 11 -14.41 2.48 18.96
CA LEU A 11 -13.51 3.54 18.46
C LEU A 11 -12.49 3.96 19.53
N ASP A 12 -12.87 3.91 20.79
CA ASP A 12 -11.99 4.13 21.94
C ASP A 12 -10.76 3.21 21.92
N LYS A 13 -10.91 1.96 21.47
CA LYS A 13 -9.80 1.00 21.31
C LYS A 13 -8.88 1.39 20.16
N ILE A 14 -9.42 1.95 19.07
CA ILE A 14 -8.63 2.47 17.93
C ILE A 14 -7.83 3.69 18.38
N ILE A 15 -8.48 4.62 19.07
CA ILE A 15 -7.82 5.80 19.65
C ILE A 15 -6.72 5.37 20.64
N ALA A 16 -7.00 4.39 21.50
CA ALA A 16 -6.01 3.86 22.46
C ALA A 16 -4.78 3.26 21.74
N ARG A 17 -4.96 2.57 20.62
CA ARG A 17 -3.83 2.10 19.79
C ARG A 17 -3.06 3.25 19.19
N ALA A 18 -3.74 4.26 18.65
CA ALA A 18 -3.10 5.45 18.11
C ALA A 18 -2.31 6.22 19.16
N VAL A 19 -2.80 6.31 20.41
CA VAL A 19 -2.09 6.91 21.54
C VAL A 19 -0.76 6.18 21.82
N GLN A 20 -0.71 4.86 21.67
CA GLN A 20 0.53 4.10 21.84
C GLN A 20 1.57 4.42 20.74
N LEU A 21 1.12 4.85 19.57
CA LEU A 21 1.96 5.23 18.44
C LEU A 21 2.43 6.68 18.48
N CYS A 22 1.85 7.52 19.35
CA CYS A 22 2.32 8.88 19.60
C CYS A 22 3.64 8.86 20.37
N THR A 23 4.56 9.76 19.99
CA THR A 23 5.89 9.84 20.59
C THR A 23 5.90 10.78 21.80
N CYS A 24 5.31 11.97 21.69
CA CYS A 24 5.29 12.98 22.74
C CYS A 24 4.13 12.77 23.72
N ALA A 25 4.35 13.14 24.98
CA ALA A 25 3.31 13.01 26.03
C ALA A 25 2.09 13.90 25.73
N GLU A 26 2.31 15.12 25.28
CA GLU A 26 1.23 16.05 24.89
C GLU A 26 0.41 15.52 23.72
N THR A 27 1.07 14.95 22.70
CA THR A 27 0.37 14.35 21.55
C THR A 27 -0.51 13.18 21.98
N LYS A 28 -0.10 12.41 23.01
CA LYS A 28 -0.95 11.34 23.57
C LYS A 28 -2.23 11.90 24.17
N GLU A 29 -2.14 13.03 24.87
CA GLU A 29 -3.34 13.69 25.41
C GLU A 29 -4.21 14.27 24.29
N MET A 30 -3.61 14.91 23.29
CA MET A 30 -4.33 15.40 22.09
C MET A 30 -5.06 14.25 21.38
N MET A 31 -4.42 13.07 21.23
CA MET A 31 -5.03 11.92 20.62
C MET A 31 -6.18 11.34 21.46
N ARG A 32 -6.08 11.35 22.79
CA ARG A 32 -7.20 10.95 23.68
C ARG A 32 -8.39 11.88 23.58
N ALA A 33 -8.11 13.17 23.43
CA ALA A 33 -9.12 14.22 23.33
C ALA A 33 -9.58 14.48 21.90
N ILE A 34 -9.23 13.61 20.94
CA ILE A 34 -9.62 13.82 19.55
C ILE A 34 -11.14 13.78 19.40
N GLU A 35 -11.68 14.81 18.76
CA GLU A 35 -13.09 14.93 18.45
C GLU A 35 -13.33 14.68 16.95
N PRO A 36 -14.56 14.30 16.55
CA PRO A 36 -14.89 14.21 15.13
C PRO A 36 -14.84 15.60 14.50
N PHE A 37 -14.42 15.68 13.26
CA PHE A 37 -14.49 16.95 12.51
C PHE A 37 -15.94 17.38 12.33
N ALA A 38 -16.16 18.69 12.37
CA ALA A 38 -17.52 19.23 12.33
C ALA A 38 -18.08 19.34 10.90
N THR A 39 -17.21 19.39 9.90
CA THR A 39 -17.61 19.55 8.50
C THR A 39 -16.92 18.53 7.60
N THR A 40 -17.57 18.23 6.48
CA THR A 40 -17.03 17.35 5.43
C THR A 40 -15.69 17.87 4.86
N GLU A 41 -15.52 19.20 4.79
CA GLU A 41 -14.30 19.82 4.28
C GLU A 41 -13.13 19.60 5.24
N GLU A 42 -13.35 19.79 6.53
CA GLU A 42 -12.34 19.51 7.57
C GLU A 42 -11.96 18.04 7.60
N GLU A 43 -12.95 17.14 7.48
CA GLU A 43 -12.73 15.70 7.40
C GLU A 43 -11.85 15.33 6.19
N ARG A 44 -12.20 15.84 4.99
CA ARG A 44 -11.41 15.63 3.77
C ARG A 44 -9.98 16.12 3.93
N TYR A 45 -9.80 17.30 4.49
CA TYR A 45 -8.49 17.89 4.69
C TYR A 45 -7.64 17.07 5.67
N ALA A 46 -8.22 16.66 6.79
CA ALA A 46 -7.53 15.84 7.79
C ALA A 46 -7.15 14.44 7.26
N LEU A 47 -8.04 13.82 6.48
CA LEU A 47 -7.74 12.56 5.80
C LEU A 47 -6.62 12.74 4.77
N ALA A 48 -6.64 13.84 4.01
CA ALA A 48 -5.59 14.14 3.04
C ALA A 48 -4.23 14.37 3.72
N GLN A 49 -4.20 15.06 4.86
CA GLN A 49 -2.98 15.22 5.66
C GLN A 49 -2.45 13.87 6.16
N THR A 50 -3.32 13.04 6.73
CA THR A 50 -2.94 11.69 7.20
C THR A 50 -2.43 10.82 6.04
N ASN A 51 -3.07 10.89 4.86
CA ASN A 51 -2.66 10.15 3.68
C ASN A 51 -1.32 10.63 3.12
N ALA A 52 -1.06 11.94 3.12
CA ALA A 52 0.22 12.51 2.72
C ALA A 52 1.37 11.98 3.59
N ILE A 53 1.18 12.00 4.92
CA ILE A 53 2.17 11.44 5.85
C ILE A 53 2.31 9.92 5.69
N ASN A 54 1.21 9.19 5.44
CA ASN A 54 1.25 7.75 5.16
C ASN A 54 2.08 7.44 3.91
N ALA A 55 1.89 8.18 2.83
CA ALA A 55 2.67 8.04 1.60
C ALA A 55 4.16 8.33 1.82
N LEU A 56 4.49 9.36 2.59
CA LEU A 56 5.87 9.70 2.94
C LEU A 56 6.49 8.62 3.84
N LEU A 57 5.75 8.06 4.81
CA LEU A 57 6.24 6.95 5.64
C LEU A 57 6.57 5.70 4.82
N LEU A 58 5.74 5.37 3.84
CA LEU A 58 5.97 4.22 2.96
C LEU A 58 7.19 4.44 2.05
N LYS A 59 7.47 5.68 1.66
CA LYS A 59 8.56 6.04 0.74
C LYS A 59 9.89 6.28 1.46
N ASN A 60 9.87 7.06 2.55
CA ASN A 60 11.06 7.53 3.27
C ASN A 60 11.36 6.72 4.55
N GLY A 61 10.46 5.82 4.97
CA GLY A 61 10.53 5.19 6.28
C GLY A 61 10.18 6.17 7.41
N SER A 62 10.41 5.76 8.66
CA SER A 62 10.10 6.60 9.83
C SER A 62 11.12 7.74 10.01
N PRO A 63 10.68 8.96 10.36
CA PRO A 63 11.59 10.05 10.67
C PRO A 63 12.40 9.78 11.95
N ARG A 64 13.55 10.46 12.06
CA ARG A 64 14.30 10.54 13.33
C ARG A 64 13.57 11.50 14.26
N PHE A 65 12.74 10.95 15.12
CA PHE A 65 11.86 11.69 16.00
C PHE A 65 11.81 11.01 17.37
N GLY A 66 12.18 11.74 18.43
CA GLY A 66 12.22 11.25 19.79
C GLY A 66 11.25 11.97 20.71
N ALA A 67 10.96 11.37 21.86
CA ALA A 67 10.13 12.01 22.87
C ALA A 67 10.79 13.28 23.42
N VAL A 68 9.99 14.32 23.58
CA VAL A 68 10.37 15.58 24.25
C VAL A 68 9.31 15.93 25.29
N HIS A 69 9.75 16.64 26.34
CA HIS A 69 8.86 17.21 27.34
C HIS A 69 8.40 18.60 26.93
N GLU A 70 7.38 19.12 27.60
CA GLU A 70 6.89 20.48 27.40
C GLU A 70 7.98 21.52 27.77
N VAL A 71 8.48 22.19 26.76
CA VAL A 71 9.57 23.17 26.91
C VAL A 71 9.16 24.60 26.60
N ARG A 72 7.95 24.88 26.10
CA ARG A 72 7.50 26.25 25.78
C ARG A 72 7.56 27.20 27.00
N ARG A 73 7.21 26.67 28.18
CA ARG A 73 7.29 27.44 29.44
C ARG A 73 8.74 27.80 29.80
N VAL A 74 9.66 26.89 29.54
CA VAL A 74 11.10 27.08 29.77
C VAL A 74 11.64 28.14 28.81
N VAL A 75 11.28 28.07 27.53
CA VAL A 75 11.67 29.08 26.52
C VAL A 75 11.08 30.46 26.88
N ALA A 76 9.81 30.51 27.29
CA ALA A 76 9.15 31.73 27.72
C ALA A 76 9.82 32.31 29.02
N HIS A 77 10.36 31.44 29.91
CA HIS A 77 11.15 31.87 31.06
C HIS A 77 12.45 32.53 30.61
N ALA A 78 13.17 31.96 29.68
CA ALA A 78 14.35 32.55 29.11
C ALA A 78 14.07 33.92 28.44
N ALA A 79 12.95 34.03 27.69
CA ALA A 79 12.53 35.28 27.05
C ALA A 79 12.27 36.41 28.03
N LYS A 80 11.92 36.10 29.30
CA LYS A 80 11.77 37.05 30.40
C LYS A 80 13.10 37.35 31.13
N GLY A 81 14.22 36.86 30.62
CA GLY A 81 15.54 37.07 31.21
C GLY A 81 15.96 36.03 32.25
N GLY A 82 15.22 34.91 32.36
CA GLY A 82 15.58 33.78 33.22
C GLY A 82 16.81 33.03 32.69
N ILE A 83 17.60 32.47 33.60
CA ILE A 83 18.74 31.62 33.28
C ILE A 83 18.26 30.17 33.33
N LEU A 84 18.46 29.43 32.22
CA LEU A 84 18.09 28.01 32.10
C LEU A 84 19.15 27.13 32.72
N SER A 85 18.72 26.04 33.34
CA SER A 85 19.58 24.96 33.81
C SER A 85 20.14 24.12 32.65
N MET A 86 21.16 23.34 32.96
CA MET A 86 21.71 22.38 31.97
C MET A 86 20.65 21.37 31.49
N GLY A 87 19.81 20.88 32.39
CA GLY A 87 18.73 19.96 32.05
C GLY A 87 17.70 20.56 31.09
N GLU A 88 17.24 21.78 31.37
CA GLU A 88 16.32 22.51 30.50
C GLU A 88 16.90 22.78 29.11
N LEU A 89 18.19 23.12 29.03
CA LEU A 89 18.89 23.34 27.75
C LEU A 89 18.99 22.02 26.95
N LEU A 90 19.21 20.88 27.60
CA LEU A 90 19.22 19.56 26.93
C LEU A 90 17.84 19.20 26.38
N GLU A 91 16.75 19.50 27.10
CA GLU A 91 15.38 19.29 26.61
C GLU A 91 15.08 20.18 25.39
N ILE A 92 15.53 21.45 25.43
CA ILE A 92 15.43 22.35 24.27
C ILE A 92 16.24 21.81 23.09
N ALA A 93 17.46 21.34 23.33
CA ALA A 93 18.27 20.72 22.26
C ALA A 93 17.61 19.47 21.68
N ALA A 94 16.91 18.67 22.48
CA ALA A 94 16.13 17.53 22.01
C ALA A 94 14.96 17.97 21.11
N ALA A 95 14.25 19.05 21.45
CA ALA A 95 13.20 19.62 20.61
C ALA A 95 13.77 20.15 19.27
N LEU A 96 14.87 20.90 19.30
CA LEU A 96 15.55 21.41 18.10
C LEU A 96 16.04 20.29 17.20
N ARG A 97 16.51 19.17 17.77
CA ARG A 97 16.89 17.96 17.04
C ARG A 97 15.70 17.35 16.31
N ASN A 98 14.54 17.32 16.96
CA ASN A 98 13.31 16.84 16.32
C ASN A 98 12.89 17.75 15.17
N PHE A 99 12.95 19.07 15.32
CA PHE A 99 12.66 20.01 14.22
C PHE A 99 13.58 19.75 13.02
N SER A 100 14.88 19.60 13.27
CA SER A 100 15.86 19.28 12.23
C SER A 100 15.59 17.93 11.58
N GLY A 101 15.29 16.91 12.38
CA GLY A 101 15.02 15.54 11.91
C GLY A 101 13.75 15.44 11.06
N LEU A 102 12.68 16.11 11.47
CA LEU A 102 11.42 16.15 10.72
C LEU A 102 11.56 16.95 9.42
N ALA A 103 12.20 18.12 9.46
CA ALA A 103 12.43 18.93 8.26
C ALA A 103 13.31 18.20 7.22
N GLN A 104 14.37 17.51 7.67
CA GLN A 104 15.20 16.68 6.78
C GLN A 104 14.41 15.51 6.20
N TRP A 105 13.64 14.80 7.02
CA TRP A 105 12.84 13.67 6.55
C TRP A 105 11.81 14.08 5.50
N TYR A 106 11.17 15.24 5.67
CA TYR A 106 10.23 15.79 4.71
C TYR A 106 10.89 16.12 3.36
N GLY A 107 12.10 16.68 3.40
CA GLY A 107 12.88 17.03 2.22
C GLY A 107 13.63 15.88 1.54
N LEU A 108 13.52 14.62 2.02
CA LEU A 108 14.19 13.47 1.38
C LEU A 108 13.66 13.14 -0.01
N THR A 109 12.47 13.56 -0.33
CA THR A 109 11.80 13.26 -1.60
C THR A 109 11.17 14.51 -2.14
N ASP A 110 11.42 14.80 -3.43
CA ASP A 110 10.66 15.81 -4.17
C ASP A 110 9.19 15.37 -4.25
N HIS A 111 8.30 16.27 -3.88
CA HIS A 111 6.86 16.11 -3.95
C HIS A 111 6.20 17.42 -4.38
N ASP A 112 5.06 17.32 -5.03
CA ASP A 112 4.18 18.46 -5.28
C ASP A 112 3.63 18.99 -3.95
N MET A 113 2.95 20.13 -4.01
CA MET A 113 2.35 20.75 -2.82
C MET A 113 1.46 19.75 -2.07
N LEU A 114 1.76 19.54 -0.79
CA LEU A 114 1.04 18.63 0.10
C LEU A 114 0.22 19.42 1.14
N PRO A 115 -0.91 18.89 1.61
CA PRO A 115 -1.72 19.55 2.66
C PRO A 115 -1.00 19.62 4.01
N THR A 116 0.22 19.13 4.11
CA THR A 116 1.08 19.17 5.31
C THR A 116 2.24 20.18 5.21
N ASP A 117 2.41 20.86 4.08
CA ASP A 117 3.53 21.79 3.83
C ASP A 117 3.64 22.86 4.92
N ASP A 118 2.53 23.47 5.28
CA ASP A 118 2.51 24.53 6.31
C ASP A 118 3.07 24.06 7.64
N LEU A 119 2.81 22.80 8.03
CA LEU A 119 3.32 22.23 9.28
C LEU A 119 4.84 22.03 9.23
N PHE A 120 5.38 21.54 8.11
CA PHE A 120 6.82 21.32 7.97
C PHE A 120 7.59 22.60 7.74
N PHE A 121 7.02 23.60 7.06
CA PHE A 121 7.62 24.92 6.88
C PHE A 121 7.58 25.78 8.15
N ALA A 122 6.66 25.48 9.08
CA ALA A 122 6.66 26.12 10.40
C ALA A 122 7.80 25.64 11.30
N LEU A 123 8.45 24.52 10.98
CA LEU A 123 9.61 24.05 11.71
C LEU A 123 10.81 24.97 11.45
N ALA A 124 11.44 25.42 12.51
CA ALA A 124 12.62 26.27 12.48
C ALA A 124 13.85 25.53 13.04
N PRO A 125 14.55 24.73 12.24
CA PRO A 125 15.73 24.01 12.66
C PRO A 125 16.84 25.01 13.10
N GLN A 126 17.48 24.71 14.24
CA GLN A 126 18.64 25.47 14.75
C GLN A 126 19.82 24.53 15.01
N PRO A 127 20.42 23.94 13.97
CA PRO A 127 21.40 22.86 14.10
C PRO A 127 22.69 23.36 14.80
N MET A 128 23.03 24.65 14.66
CA MET A 128 24.19 25.18 15.32
C MET A 128 24.00 25.28 16.84
N LEU A 129 22.85 25.78 17.29
CA LEU A 129 22.53 25.88 18.72
C LEU A 129 22.39 24.49 19.34
N GLU A 130 21.66 23.57 18.68
CA GLU A 130 21.52 22.17 19.10
C GLU A 130 22.89 21.52 19.33
N LYS A 131 23.78 21.66 18.35
CA LYS A 131 25.14 21.11 18.42
C LYS A 131 25.97 21.73 19.55
N GLN A 132 25.93 23.06 19.70
CA GLN A 132 26.66 23.75 20.73
C GLN A 132 26.21 23.34 22.14
N ILE A 133 24.89 23.23 22.39
CA ILE A 133 24.37 22.77 23.68
C ILE A 133 24.84 21.31 23.92
N GLY A 134 24.72 20.42 22.96
CA GLY A 134 25.11 19.01 23.09
C GLY A 134 26.62 18.79 23.26
N GLU A 135 27.46 19.69 22.72
CA GLU A 135 28.92 19.63 22.91
C GLU A 135 29.35 20.23 24.25
N CYS A 136 28.57 21.19 24.80
CA CYS A 136 28.89 21.87 26.05
C CYS A 136 28.31 21.18 27.28
N ILE A 137 27.15 20.53 27.17
CA ILE A 137 26.42 19.94 28.29
C ILE A 137 26.32 18.40 28.09
N ILE A 138 26.95 17.64 29.01
CA ILE A 138 26.98 16.19 28.96
C ILE A 138 25.75 15.57 29.61
N SER A 139 25.35 16.13 30.77
CA SER A 139 24.19 15.66 31.53
C SER A 139 23.52 16.85 32.25
N PRO A 140 22.32 16.67 32.85
CA PRO A 140 21.66 17.74 33.62
C PRO A 140 22.52 18.31 34.76
N GLU A 141 23.55 17.63 35.20
CA GLU A 141 24.39 17.98 36.32
C GLU A 141 25.83 18.25 35.87
N GLU A 142 26.22 17.97 34.62
CA GLU A 142 27.60 18.01 34.19
C GLU A 142 27.78 18.80 32.90
N MET A 143 28.62 19.83 32.94
CA MET A 143 29.11 20.57 31.77
C MET A 143 30.46 20.03 31.31
N ALA A 144 30.67 19.94 30.01
CA ALA A 144 31.90 19.46 29.41
C ALA A 144 33.10 20.38 29.72
N ASP A 145 34.27 19.81 29.96
CA ASP A 145 35.51 20.60 30.12
C ASP A 145 35.80 21.46 28.88
N THR A 146 35.30 21.07 27.73
CA THR A 146 35.47 21.73 26.44
C THR A 146 34.45 22.86 26.20
N ALA A 147 33.49 23.06 27.08
CA ALA A 147 32.45 24.08 26.94
C ALA A 147 33.03 25.52 26.83
N SER A 148 34.16 25.80 27.52
CA SER A 148 34.97 26.98 27.27
C SER A 148 36.44 26.74 27.60
N VAL A 149 37.31 27.57 27.02
CA VAL A 149 38.73 27.56 27.35
C VAL A 149 38.95 27.88 28.82
N THR A 150 38.18 28.84 29.36
CA THR A 150 38.25 29.24 30.78
C THR A 150 37.87 28.10 31.71
N LEU A 151 36.76 27.40 31.44
CA LEU A 151 36.30 26.26 32.26
C LEU A 151 37.33 25.16 32.30
N ARG A 152 37.89 24.79 31.14
CA ARG A 152 38.97 23.80 31.05
C ARG A 152 40.18 24.16 31.87
N ASP A 153 40.63 25.42 31.80
CA ASP A 153 41.77 25.90 32.56
C ASP A 153 41.50 25.92 34.06
N LEU A 154 40.31 26.33 34.49
CA LEU A 154 39.88 26.30 35.90
C LEU A 154 39.87 24.86 36.42
N ARG A 155 39.26 23.92 35.75
CA ARG A 155 39.22 22.51 36.16
C ARG A 155 40.61 21.86 36.16
N ARG A 156 41.48 22.23 35.23
CA ARG A 156 42.88 21.79 35.28
C ARG A 156 43.59 22.32 36.51
N LYS A 157 43.39 23.61 36.90
CA LYS A 157 43.95 24.22 38.10
C LYS A 157 43.38 23.59 39.38
N ILE A 158 42.07 23.29 39.43
CA ILE A 158 41.42 22.58 40.52
C ILE A 158 42.10 21.23 40.74
N ARG A 159 42.15 20.35 39.69
CA ARG A 159 42.76 19.03 39.76
C ARG A 159 44.23 19.12 40.23
N ALA A 160 45.01 20.03 39.67
CA ALA A 160 46.41 20.21 40.07
C ALA A 160 46.56 20.64 41.55
N THR A 161 45.63 21.50 42.05
CA THR A 161 45.65 21.93 43.45
C THR A 161 45.17 20.82 44.39
N GLU A 162 44.18 20.02 43.98
CA GLU A 162 43.73 18.84 44.70
C GLU A 162 44.86 17.79 44.86
N ASP A 163 45.57 17.51 43.77
CA ASP A 163 46.68 16.58 43.78
C ASP A 163 47.84 17.07 44.70
N SER A 164 48.07 18.40 44.70
CA SER A 164 49.04 19.02 45.64
C SER A 164 48.60 18.86 47.10
N ILE A 165 47.27 19.09 47.38
CA ILE A 165 46.72 18.92 48.72
C ILE A 165 46.83 17.47 49.17
N ARG A 166 46.45 16.52 48.33
CA ARG A 166 46.55 15.06 48.62
C ARG A 166 47.99 14.67 48.94
N THR A 167 48.94 15.11 48.13
CA THR A 167 50.33 14.83 48.33
C THR A 167 50.84 15.36 49.70
N LYS A 168 50.44 16.60 50.08
CA LYS A 168 50.80 17.19 51.37
C LYS A 168 50.14 16.47 52.55
N LEU A 169 48.87 16.13 52.44
CA LEU A 169 48.10 15.41 53.46
C LEU A 169 48.61 13.97 53.60
N ASP A 170 48.91 13.28 52.51
CA ASP A 170 49.55 11.93 52.53
C ASP A 170 50.89 11.99 53.30
N ALA A 171 51.68 13.03 53.09
CA ALA A 171 52.92 13.19 53.80
C ALA A 171 52.68 13.36 55.35
N ILE A 172 51.64 14.08 55.74
CA ILE A 172 51.22 14.25 57.14
C ILE A 172 50.74 12.89 57.72
N ILE A 173 49.91 12.17 57.01
CA ILE A 173 49.36 10.88 57.43
C ILE A 173 50.46 9.80 57.55
N LYS A 174 51.39 9.78 56.63
CA LYS A 174 52.51 8.79 56.61
C LYS A 174 53.63 9.12 57.65
N ASN A 175 53.66 10.33 58.20
CA ASN A 175 54.62 10.69 59.20
C ASN A 175 54.28 9.98 60.52
N SER A 176 55.25 9.19 61.04
CA SER A 176 55.10 8.36 62.24
C SER A 176 54.74 9.14 63.51
N THR A 177 55.07 10.42 63.61
CA THR A 177 54.80 11.28 64.73
C THR A 177 53.36 11.81 64.71
N THR A 178 52.91 12.33 63.56
CA THR A 178 51.52 12.86 63.37
C THR A 178 50.48 11.81 63.28
N ASN A 179 50.78 10.61 62.74
CA ASN A 179 49.86 9.47 62.61
C ASN A 179 49.31 9.04 63.96
N LYS A 180 50.08 9.12 65.07
CA LYS A 180 49.61 8.79 66.44
C LYS A 180 48.50 9.68 66.93
N PHE A 181 48.37 10.88 66.37
CA PHE A 181 47.34 11.86 66.79
C PHE A 181 46.06 11.76 65.97
N LEU A 182 46.10 11.05 64.81
CA LEU A 182 44.96 10.87 64.00
C LEU A 182 44.01 9.78 64.51
N GLN A 183 42.69 10.01 64.38
CA GLN A 183 41.70 9.00 64.66
C GLN A 183 41.72 7.90 63.62
N ASP A 184 41.79 8.32 62.34
CA ASP A 184 41.92 7.45 61.16
C ASP A 184 42.98 8.04 60.24
N ALA A 185 43.77 7.20 59.54
CA ALA A 185 44.77 7.64 58.59
C ALA A 185 44.18 7.90 57.21
N VAL A 186 43.14 8.74 57.15
CA VAL A 186 42.38 9.09 55.96
C VAL A 186 42.21 10.60 55.76
N VAL A 187 42.14 11.05 54.52
CA VAL A 187 41.77 12.40 54.16
C VAL A 187 40.26 12.49 54.09
N SER A 188 39.68 13.50 54.69
CA SER A 188 38.24 13.78 54.65
C SER A 188 37.97 15.18 54.10
N ILE A 189 36.76 15.38 53.55
CA ILE A 189 36.29 16.70 53.15
C ILE A 189 35.21 17.16 54.14
N ARG A 190 35.37 18.38 54.69
CA ARG A 190 34.37 19.02 55.53
C ARG A 190 34.23 20.48 55.09
N ASN A 191 32.97 20.91 54.92
CA ASN A 191 32.68 22.26 54.46
C ASN A 191 33.51 22.68 53.20
N GLY A 192 33.70 21.75 52.29
CA GLY A 192 34.47 21.97 51.06
C GLY A 192 36.00 22.04 51.25
N ARG A 193 36.52 21.67 52.42
CA ARG A 193 37.95 21.69 52.72
C ARG A 193 38.48 20.30 52.99
N TYR A 194 39.68 20.05 52.50
CA TYR A 194 40.40 18.83 52.82
C TYR A 194 40.96 18.90 54.24
N VAL A 195 40.58 17.96 55.07
CA VAL A 195 40.91 17.90 56.50
C VAL A 195 41.42 16.52 56.90
N VAL A 196 42.08 16.41 58.07
CA VAL A 196 42.46 15.16 58.70
C VAL A 196 41.68 14.97 59.99
N PRO A 197 41.18 13.75 60.29
CA PRO A 197 40.50 13.45 61.56
C PRO A 197 41.51 13.25 62.68
N VAL A 198 41.51 14.15 63.61
CA VAL A 198 42.39 14.15 64.80
C VAL A 198 41.60 13.73 66.03
N ARG A 199 42.19 12.95 66.95
CA ARG A 199 41.55 12.63 68.22
C ARG A 199 41.40 13.90 69.05
N ALA A 200 40.28 14.07 69.69
CA ALA A 200 39.94 15.27 70.42
C ALA A 200 41.00 15.65 71.49
N GLU A 201 41.64 14.66 72.08
CA GLU A 201 42.72 14.80 73.11
C GLU A 201 44.00 15.36 72.52
N TYR A 202 44.24 15.19 71.19
CA TYR A 202 45.45 15.68 70.52
C TYR A 202 45.18 16.89 69.59
N ARG A 203 44.05 17.58 69.80
CA ARG A 203 43.61 18.72 68.96
C ARG A 203 44.66 19.85 68.83
N GLY A 204 45.58 20.01 69.75
CA GLY A 204 46.65 21.02 69.76
C GLY A 204 47.94 20.56 69.12
N GLU A 205 48.11 19.26 68.88
CA GLU A 205 49.42 18.68 68.41
C GLU A 205 49.46 18.72 66.85
N VAL A 206 48.33 18.77 66.16
CA VAL A 206 48.28 18.96 64.70
C VAL A 206 47.96 20.46 64.46
N GLY A 207 48.98 21.20 64.05
CA GLY A 207 48.79 22.66 63.76
C GLY A 207 47.84 22.83 62.56
N GLY A 208 46.81 23.66 62.82
CA GLY A 208 45.81 23.92 61.77
C GLY A 208 44.52 24.55 62.30
N VAL A 209 43.48 24.61 61.41
CA VAL A 209 42.18 25.16 61.70
C VAL A 209 41.16 24.06 61.89
N ILE A 210 40.34 24.10 62.93
CA ILE A 210 39.28 23.14 63.19
C ILE A 210 38.05 23.59 62.39
N HIS A 211 37.52 22.67 61.53
CA HIS A 211 36.34 22.94 60.71
C HIS A 211 35.12 22.20 61.16
N ASP A 212 35.28 21.06 61.83
CA ASP A 212 34.14 20.24 62.27
C ASP A 212 34.54 19.35 63.47
N VAL A 213 33.52 18.86 64.21
CA VAL A 213 33.67 17.95 65.30
C VAL A 213 32.68 16.80 65.14
N SER A 214 33.11 15.58 65.39
CA SER A 214 32.19 14.41 65.23
C SER A 214 31.05 14.53 66.26
N SER A 215 29.90 13.90 65.95
CA SER A 215 28.71 13.88 66.80
C SER A 215 28.95 13.39 68.23
N THR A 216 29.96 12.54 68.40
CA THR A 216 30.39 12.01 69.73
C THR A 216 31.42 12.89 70.40
N GLY A 217 31.92 13.94 69.77
CA GLY A 217 32.97 14.82 70.31
C GLY A 217 34.39 14.23 70.34
N SER A 218 34.57 12.97 69.96
CA SER A 218 35.82 12.20 70.07
C SER A 218 36.82 12.49 68.92
N THR A 219 36.35 13.07 67.78
CA THR A 219 37.20 13.40 66.63
C THR A 219 36.99 14.83 66.21
N VAL A 220 38.06 15.51 65.97
CA VAL A 220 38.11 16.91 65.46
C VAL A 220 38.67 16.88 64.05
N PHE A 221 37.97 17.49 63.09
CA PHE A 221 38.44 17.59 61.73
C PHE A 221 39.27 18.84 61.56
N VAL A 222 40.60 18.66 61.44
CA VAL A 222 41.56 19.73 61.35
C VAL A 222 42.06 19.90 59.93
N GLU A 223 42.06 21.18 59.50
CA GLU A 223 42.75 21.56 58.25
C GLU A 223 44.21 21.90 58.62
N PRO A 224 45.17 21.10 58.23
CA PRO A 224 46.58 21.39 58.58
C PRO A 224 47.07 22.64 57.93
N THR A 225 47.93 23.39 58.66
CA THR A 225 48.48 24.66 58.17
C THR A 225 49.14 24.55 56.78
N ALA A 226 49.76 23.44 56.50
CA ALA A 226 50.36 23.14 55.17
C ALA A 226 49.43 23.14 53.96
N VAL A 227 48.12 23.02 54.21
CA VAL A 227 47.11 22.98 53.12
C VAL A 227 46.08 24.12 53.21
N VAL A 228 46.09 24.97 54.24
CA VAL A 228 45.11 26.05 54.38
C VAL A 228 45.02 26.95 53.15
N GLU A 229 46.17 27.38 52.61
CA GLU A 229 46.21 28.25 51.44
C GLU A 229 45.74 27.54 50.21
N ALA A 230 46.05 26.22 49.99
CA ALA A 230 45.61 25.43 48.88
C ALA A 230 44.11 25.16 48.97
N ASN A 231 43.55 24.87 50.18
CA ASN A 231 42.09 24.74 50.34
C ASN A 231 41.34 26.03 50.03
N ALA A 232 41.89 27.22 50.55
CA ALA A 232 41.27 28.48 50.16
C ALA A 232 41.31 28.74 48.65
N ARG A 233 42.39 28.33 48.00
CA ARG A 233 42.52 28.42 46.53
C ARG A 233 41.54 27.56 45.80
N ILE A 234 41.31 26.31 46.25
CA ILE A 234 40.28 25.45 45.67
C ILE A 234 38.90 26.07 45.76
N MET A 235 38.51 26.57 46.94
CA MET A 235 37.23 27.24 47.10
C MET A 235 37.06 28.41 46.14
N GLN A 236 38.11 29.22 45.98
CA GLN A 236 38.11 30.33 45.03
C GLN A 236 37.97 29.83 43.57
N LEU A 237 38.66 28.74 43.21
CA LEU A 237 38.60 28.18 41.89
C LEU A 237 37.23 27.60 41.61
N HIS A 238 36.57 26.90 42.57
CA HIS A 238 35.21 26.43 42.43
C HIS A 238 34.20 27.57 42.27
N ALA A 239 34.35 28.65 43.01
CA ALA A 239 33.53 29.84 42.83
C ALA A 239 33.66 30.41 41.42
N GLN A 240 34.90 30.51 40.89
CA GLN A 240 35.14 30.94 39.51
C GLN A 240 34.59 29.93 38.45
N GLU A 241 34.66 28.64 38.76
CA GLU A 241 34.04 27.60 37.92
C GLU A 241 32.52 27.81 37.85
N GLN A 242 31.85 28.04 38.97
CA GLN A 242 30.41 28.31 39.00
C GLN A 242 30.03 29.62 38.31
N GLU A 243 30.81 30.66 38.44
CA GLU A 243 30.64 31.92 37.71
C GLU A 243 30.73 31.68 36.18
N GLU A 244 31.75 30.93 35.76
CA GLU A 244 31.91 30.62 34.33
C GLU A 244 30.78 29.74 33.79
N ILE A 245 30.35 28.70 34.52
CA ILE A 245 29.18 27.87 34.19
C ILE A 245 27.94 28.76 34.03
N THR A 246 27.70 29.66 35.02
CA THR A 246 26.57 30.59 34.97
C THR A 246 26.64 31.51 33.75
N ARG A 247 27.83 31.99 33.40
CA ARG A 247 28.05 32.81 32.20
C ARG A 247 27.70 32.07 30.93
N ILE A 248 28.10 30.79 30.82
CA ILE A 248 27.80 29.95 29.67
C ILE A 248 26.28 29.69 29.57
N LEU A 249 25.64 29.30 30.69
CA LEU A 249 24.20 29.11 30.76
C LEU A 249 23.41 30.37 30.39
N THR A 250 23.88 31.55 30.87
CA THR A 250 23.26 32.84 30.51
C THR A 250 23.37 33.13 29.02
N ALA A 251 24.50 32.81 28.40
CA ALA A 251 24.69 32.99 26.97
C ALA A 251 23.75 32.08 26.15
N PHE A 252 23.62 30.80 26.53
CA PHE A 252 22.66 29.91 25.88
C PHE A 252 21.22 30.34 26.13
N SER A 253 20.88 30.75 27.35
CA SER A 253 19.53 31.25 27.67
C SER A 253 19.16 32.46 26.82
N GLY A 254 20.11 33.38 26.59
CA GLY A 254 19.91 34.52 25.70
C GLY A 254 19.69 34.11 24.23
N GLN A 255 20.38 33.09 23.74
CA GLN A 255 20.14 32.56 22.38
C GLN A 255 18.75 31.91 22.27
N VAL A 256 18.37 31.08 23.26
CA VAL A 256 17.04 30.46 23.34
C VAL A 256 15.94 31.52 23.41
N ALA A 257 16.14 32.58 24.22
CA ALA A 257 15.19 33.68 24.36
C ALA A 257 14.89 34.38 23.04
N SER A 258 15.88 34.51 22.15
CA SER A 258 15.71 35.13 20.84
C SER A 258 14.85 34.28 19.89
N LEU A 259 14.69 32.99 20.18
CA LEU A 259 13.92 32.07 19.36
C LEU A 259 12.45 31.89 19.81
N GLU A 260 12.05 32.50 20.96
CA GLU A 260 10.78 32.23 21.63
C GLU A 260 9.56 32.23 20.70
N PRO A 261 9.27 33.27 19.89
CA PRO A 261 8.07 33.27 19.06
C PRO A 261 8.09 32.12 18.04
N GLN A 262 9.22 31.92 17.36
CA GLN A 262 9.37 30.90 16.31
C GLN A 262 9.41 29.48 16.89
N PHE A 263 9.99 29.33 18.08
CA PHE A 263 10.07 28.05 18.78
C PHE A 263 8.68 27.52 19.13
N SER A 264 7.80 28.39 19.64
CA SER A 264 6.43 28.00 20.02
C SER A 264 5.64 27.47 18.82
N TYR A 265 5.67 28.18 17.69
CA TYR A 265 5.04 27.73 16.45
C TYR A 265 5.62 26.41 15.95
N SER A 266 6.94 26.26 15.98
CA SER A 266 7.60 25.01 15.56
C SER A 266 7.26 23.85 16.48
N TYR A 267 7.12 24.11 17.78
CA TYR A 267 6.75 23.09 18.75
C TYR A 267 5.30 22.62 18.55
N ASP A 268 4.36 23.54 18.32
CA ASP A 268 2.97 23.21 18.02
C ASP A 268 2.86 22.43 16.70
N ALA A 269 3.58 22.84 15.67
CA ALA A 269 3.64 22.12 14.40
C ALA A 269 4.23 20.71 14.58
N MET A 270 5.28 20.56 15.39
CA MET A 270 5.87 19.25 15.72
C MET A 270 4.85 18.32 16.39
N LEU A 271 4.04 18.83 17.32
CA LEU A 271 2.98 18.04 17.96
C LEU A 271 1.92 17.58 16.95
N GLN A 272 1.49 18.45 16.04
CA GLN A 272 0.56 18.11 14.97
C GLN A 272 1.16 17.06 14.02
N ILE A 273 2.43 17.19 13.68
CA ILE A 273 3.14 16.19 12.87
C ILE A 273 3.20 14.84 13.59
N ASP A 274 3.48 14.80 14.91
CA ASP A 274 3.48 13.55 15.68
C ASP A 274 2.09 12.91 15.72
N LEU A 275 1.03 13.72 15.83
CA LEU A 275 -0.36 13.25 15.72
C LEU A 275 -0.64 12.57 14.38
N LEU A 276 -0.26 13.22 13.28
CA LEU A 276 -0.42 12.69 11.93
C LEU A 276 0.45 11.45 11.70
N LEU A 277 1.69 11.44 12.22
CA LEU A 277 2.57 10.26 12.19
C LEU A 277 1.96 9.07 12.92
N ALA A 278 1.32 9.28 14.07
CA ALA A 278 0.66 8.22 14.81
C ALA A 278 -0.54 7.64 14.03
N LYS A 279 -1.38 8.50 13.43
CA LYS A 279 -2.48 8.07 12.54
C LYS A 279 -1.96 7.31 11.32
N ALA A 280 -0.90 7.79 10.68
CA ALA A 280 -0.31 7.17 9.51
C ALA A 280 0.37 5.82 9.84
N ARG A 281 1.07 5.70 10.99
CA ARG A 281 1.62 4.42 11.47
C ARG A 281 0.50 3.40 11.71
N LEU A 282 -0.61 3.82 12.31
CA LEU A 282 -1.78 2.97 12.48
C LEU A 282 -2.35 2.51 11.12
N ALA A 283 -2.39 3.41 10.14
CA ALA A 283 -2.84 3.10 8.78
C ALA A 283 -1.94 2.04 8.11
N VAL A 284 -0.61 2.16 8.24
CA VAL A 284 0.34 1.13 7.76
C VAL A 284 0.11 -0.20 8.47
N GLU A 285 -0.08 -0.19 9.81
CA GLU A 285 -0.39 -1.41 10.55
C GLU A 285 -1.68 -2.08 10.08
N GLN A 286 -2.71 -1.31 9.73
CA GLN A 286 -4.02 -1.84 9.34
C GLN A 286 -4.16 -2.10 7.83
N ASN A 287 -3.18 -1.74 7.00
CA ASN A 287 -3.31 -1.66 5.54
C ASN A 287 -4.52 -0.81 5.16
N ALA A 288 -4.60 0.38 5.74
CA ALA A 288 -5.69 1.31 5.58
C ALA A 288 -5.43 2.28 4.43
N PHE A 289 -6.51 2.69 3.76
CA PHE A 289 -6.49 3.63 2.65
C PHE A 289 -7.39 4.83 2.95
N MET A 290 -7.13 5.92 2.27
CA MET A 290 -7.97 7.11 2.34
C MET A 290 -9.30 6.85 1.61
N PRO A 291 -10.45 6.91 2.28
CA PRO A 291 -11.75 6.83 1.61
C PRO A 291 -12.07 8.16 0.90
N GLN A 292 -13.02 8.10 -0.04
CA GLN A 292 -13.62 9.30 -0.60
C GLN A 292 -14.76 9.77 0.30
N VAL A 293 -14.69 11.00 0.78
CA VAL A 293 -15.77 11.61 1.58
C VAL A 293 -16.74 12.32 0.62
N ASN A 294 -18.02 11.94 0.64
CA ASN A 294 -19.05 12.55 -0.19
C ASN A 294 -19.94 13.51 0.60
N ASP A 295 -20.61 14.43 -0.11
CA ASP A 295 -21.47 15.45 0.47
C ASP A 295 -22.94 15.00 0.60
N SER A 296 -23.23 13.78 0.19
CA SER A 296 -24.57 13.19 0.28
C SER A 296 -24.54 12.07 1.31
N CYS A 297 -25.65 11.94 2.08
CA CYS A 297 -25.76 10.92 3.11
C CYS A 297 -25.79 9.51 2.46
N ARG A 298 -24.60 8.99 2.09
CA ARG A 298 -24.40 7.65 1.51
C ARG A 298 -22.97 7.20 1.71
N PHE A 299 -22.78 5.90 1.92
CA PHE A 299 -21.45 5.30 1.97
C PHE A 299 -21.42 3.96 1.24
N ALA A 300 -20.24 3.58 0.77
CA ALA A 300 -19.97 2.28 0.16
C ALA A 300 -18.57 1.80 0.54
N LEU A 301 -18.51 0.89 1.47
CA LEU A 301 -17.28 0.28 1.96
C LEU A 301 -17.01 -1.00 1.15
N LYS A 302 -15.91 -1.05 0.44
CA LYS A 302 -15.48 -2.21 -0.36
C LYS A 302 -14.34 -2.93 0.34
N LYS A 303 -14.44 -4.25 0.42
CA LYS A 303 -13.44 -5.12 1.09
C LYS A 303 -13.08 -4.60 2.49
N ALA A 304 -14.06 -4.07 3.21
CA ALA A 304 -13.91 -3.52 4.54
C ALA A 304 -13.54 -4.60 5.55
N ARG A 305 -12.58 -4.31 6.40
CA ARG A 305 -12.12 -5.22 7.46
C ARG A 305 -12.28 -4.55 8.81
N HIS A 306 -12.74 -5.32 9.80
CA HIS A 306 -12.81 -4.81 11.16
C HIS A 306 -11.40 -4.64 11.75
N PRO A 307 -10.98 -3.42 12.14
CA PRO A 307 -9.57 -3.12 12.47
C PRO A 307 -9.06 -3.81 13.75
N LEU A 308 -9.94 -4.28 14.61
CA LEU A 308 -9.61 -4.98 15.87
C LEU A 308 -9.53 -6.50 15.72
N ILE A 309 -9.91 -7.05 14.57
CA ILE A 309 -9.79 -8.48 14.30
C ILE A 309 -8.42 -8.74 13.64
N ASP A 310 -7.82 -9.88 14.00
CA ASP A 310 -6.53 -10.30 13.42
C ASP A 310 -6.60 -10.33 11.88
N LYS A 311 -5.59 -9.73 11.23
CA LYS A 311 -5.50 -9.59 9.75
C LYS A 311 -5.60 -10.92 8.99
N LYS A 312 -5.18 -12.03 9.61
CA LYS A 312 -5.22 -13.37 9.01
C LYS A 312 -6.60 -14.03 9.14
N LYS A 313 -7.42 -13.55 10.07
CA LYS A 313 -8.74 -14.10 10.37
C LYS A 313 -9.89 -13.26 9.87
N VAL A 314 -9.66 -11.94 9.72
CA VAL A 314 -10.69 -11.00 9.28
C VAL A 314 -11.10 -11.29 7.84
N VAL A 315 -12.40 -11.46 7.62
CA VAL A 315 -12.98 -11.62 6.29
C VAL A 315 -13.44 -10.23 5.81
N PRO A 316 -13.04 -9.80 4.62
CA PRO A 316 -13.48 -8.54 4.06
C PRO A 316 -14.96 -8.59 3.67
N VAL A 317 -15.69 -7.52 3.95
CA VAL A 317 -17.12 -7.37 3.63
C VAL A 317 -17.36 -6.13 2.78
N ASP A 318 -18.37 -6.20 1.91
CA ASP A 318 -18.84 -5.07 1.12
C ASP A 318 -20.17 -4.60 1.72
N ILE A 319 -20.23 -3.31 2.12
CA ILE A 319 -21.40 -2.72 2.77
C ILE A 319 -21.66 -1.36 2.14
N ALA A 320 -22.87 -1.12 1.64
CA ALA A 320 -23.27 0.16 1.10
C ALA A 320 -24.63 0.58 1.62
N LEU A 321 -24.87 1.89 1.76
CA LEU A 321 -26.14 2.50 2.14
C LEU A 321 -26.28 3.89 1.53
N GLY A 322 -27.52 4.29 1.28
CA GLY A 322 -27.88 5.65 0.84
C GLY A 322 -27.93 5.84 -0.67
N GLU A 323 -27.49 4.88 -1.50
CA GLU A 323 -27.54 4.99 -2.96
C GLU A 323 -28.77 4.29 -3.55
N LYS A 324 -28.89 2.98 -3.34
CA LYS A 324 -29.99 2.15 -3.85
C LYS A 324 -31.04 1.86 -2.79
N TYR A 325 -30.65 1.88 -1.56
CA TYR A 325 -31.47 1.58 -0.39
C TYR A 325 -30.96 2.38 0.81
N ASP A 326 -31.91 2.79 1.68
CA ASP A 326 -31.65 3.51 2.91
C ASP A 326 -31.53 2.58 4.13
N THR A 327 -32.03 1.36 4.01
CA THR A 327 -32.16 0.41 5.11
C THR A 327 -31.62 -0.97 4.73
N LEU A 328 -30.70 -1.49 5.56
CA LEU A 328 -30.12 -2.81 5.43
C LEU A 328 -30.58 -3.70 6.61
N VAL A 329 -31.34 -4.74 6.33
CA VAL A 329 -31.79 -5.74 7.32
C VAL A 329 -30.92 -6.99 7.20
N ILE A 330 -30.05 -7.22 8.19
CA ILE A 330 -29.11 -8.35 8.19
C ILE A 330 -29.71 -9.54 8.97
N THR A 331 -29.83 -10.66 8.30
CA THR A 331 -30.43 -11.88 8.85
C THR A 331 -29.43 -13.03 8.88
N GLY A 332 -29.71 -14.07 9.65
CA GLY A 332 -28.84 -15.25 9.78
C GLY A 332 -28.53 -15.61 11.22
N PRO A 333 -27.68 -16.63 11.46
CA PRO A 333 -27.32 -17.06 12.82
C PRO A 333 -26.45 -16.00 13.54
N ASN A 334 -26.53 -15.94 14.88
CA ASN A 334 -25.74 -14.97 15.66
C ASN A 334 -24.23 -15.13 15.47
N THR A 335 -23.78 -16.35 15.31
CA THR A 335 -22.37 -16.70 15.06
C THR A 335 -21.88 -16.26 13.68
N GLY A 336 -22.76 -15.85 12.76
CA GLY A 336 -22.43 -15.54 11.37
C GLY A 336 -21.69 -14.22 11.14
N GLY A 337 -21.56 -13.36 12.15
CA GLY A 337 -20.88 -12.05 12.02
C GLY A 337 -21.79 -10.86 11.76
N LYS A 338 -23.10 -10.97 12.02
CA LYS A 338 -24.08 -9.87 11.88
C LYS A 338 -23.65 -8.61 12.64
N THR A 339 -23.41 -8.75 13.95
CA THR A 339 -22.96 -7.67 14.85
C THR A 339 -21.63 -7.08 14.39
N VAL A 340 -20.69 -7.91 13.93
CA VAL A 340 -19.40 -7.46 13.40
C VAL A 340 -19.58 -6.62 12.15
N SER A 341 -20.49 -7.00 11.25
CA SER A 341 -20.76 -6.24 10.01
C SER A 341 -21.31 -4.85 10.30
N ILE A 342 -22.30 -4.74 11.21
CA ILE A 342 -22.86 -3.45 11.64
C ILE A 342 -21.78 -2.60 12.32
N LYS A 343 -21.04 -3.18 13.27
CA LYS A 343 -19.93 -2.48 13.94
C LYS A 343 -18.87 -2.00 12.94
N THR A 344 -18.52 -2.82 11.95
CA THR A 344 -17.55 -2.44 10.93
C THR A 344 -18.01 -1.21 10.16
N ALA A 345 -19.28 -1.18 9.73
CA ALA A 345 -19.82 -0.04 9.00
C ALA A 345 -19.77 1.25 9.83
N GLY A 346 -20.26 1.20 11.08
CA GLY A 346 -20.24 2.38 11.96
C GLY A 346 -18.82 2.81 12.33
N LEU A 347 -17.97 1.86 12.73
CA LEU A 347 -16.59 2.15 13.14
C LEU A 347 -15.76 2.78 12.03
N LEU A 348 -15.83 2.27 10.78
CA LEU A 348 -15.00 2.80 9.70
C LEU A 348 -15.44 4.21 9.28
N ASN A 349 -16.74 4.51 9.26
CA ASN A 349 -17.22 5.88 9.05
C ASN A 349 -16.77 6.79 10.20
N ALA A 350 -16.93 6.37 11.46
CA ALA A 350 -16.47 7.14 12.59
C ALA A 350 -14.95 7.34 12.61
N MET A 351 -14.15 6.35 12.22
CA MET A 351 -12.69 6.49 12.05
C MET A 351 -12.36 7.58 11.02
N ALA A 352 -12.99 7.57 9.85
CA ALA A 352 -12.78 8.57 8.82
C ALA A 352 -13.10 9.97 9.34
N GLN A 353 -14.22 10.13 10.02
CA GLN A 353 -14.66 11.41 10.62
C GLN A 353 -13.73 11.95 11.73
N HIS A 354 -12.82 11.09 12.26
CA HIS A 354 -11.74 11.49 13.15
C HIS A 354 -10.38 11.64 12.44
N GLY A 355 -10.37 11.57 11.10
CA GLY A 355 -9.18 11.71 10.25
C GLY A 355 -8.25 10.48 10.26
N PHE A 356 -8.77 9.29 10.60
CA PHE A 356 -8.06 8.02 10.43
C PHE A 356 -8.35 7.44 9.05
N LEU A 357 -7.33 6.91 8.39
CA LEU A 357 -7.52 6.07 7.20
C LEU A 357 -8.20 4.76 7.60
N ILE A 358 -8.95 4.15 6.69
CA ILE A 358 -9.78 2.98 6.99
C ILE A 358 -9.24 1.71 6.32
N PRO A 359 -9.30 0.53 6.97
CA PRO A 359 -8.91 -0.75 6.41
C PRO A 359 -9.94 -1.29 5.41
N ALA A 360 -10.12 -0.57 4.31
CA ALA A 360 -11.02 -0.88 3.21
C ALA A 360 -10.32 -0.60 1.87
N HIS A 361 -10.93 -0.97 0.75
CA HIS A 361 -10.39 -0.69 -0.57
C HIS A 361 -10.37 0.83 -0.84
N GLU A 362 -9.39 1.34 -1.58
CA GLU A 362 -9.22 2.76 -1.90
C GLU A 362 -10.43 3.42 -2.59
N SER A 363 -11.23 2.64 -3.33
CA SER A 363 -12.47 3.11 -3.94
C SER A 363 -13.67 3.14 -2.99
N SER A 364 -13.45 2.97 -1.68
CA SER A 364 -14.52 3.10 -0.67
C SER A 364 -14.92 4.55 -0.49
N THR A 365 -16.21 4.77 -0.28
CA THR A 365 -16.75 6.09 0.04
C THR A 365 -17.34 6.07 1.45
N VAL A 366 -17.17 7.17 2.17
CA VAL A 366 -17.73 7.42 3.50
C VAL A 366 -18.62 8.66 3.46
N CYS A 367 -19.47 8.81 4.46
CA CYS A 367 -20.30 9.97 4.65
C CYS A 367 -20.02 10.60 6.01
N HIS A 368 -20.11 11.91 6.08
CA HIS A 368 -20.15 12.66 7.32
C HIS A 368 -21.52 12.52 7.97
N PHE A 369 -21.56 12.08 9.22
CA PHE A 369 -22.80 11.95 10.00
C PHE A 369 -22.79 12.92 11.19
N ASP A 370 -23.89 13.62 11.39
CA ASP A 370 -24.07 14.47 12.57
C ASP A 370 -24.16 13.63 13.84
N GLU A 371 -24.85 12.47 13.76
CA GLU A 371 -25.04 11.57 14.89
C GLU A 371 -24.92 10.10 14.50
N TYR A 372 -24.29 9.31 15.37
CA TYR A 372 -24.27 7.85 15.34
C TYR A 372 -25.19 7.32 16.44
N LEU A 373 -26.33 6.77 16.06
CA LEU A 373 -27.34 6.24 16.96
C LEU A 373 -27.22 4.73 17.04
N VAL A 374 -26.75 4.24 18.17
CA VAL A 374 -26.27 2.84 18.26
C VAL A 374 -26.98 2.10 19.39
N ASP A 375 -27.64 0.98 19.07
CA ASP A 375 -28.12 -0.02 20.01
C ASP A 375 -27.51 -1.37 19.67
N ILE A 376 -26.28 -1.59 20.14
CA ILE A 376 -25.49 -2.82 19.93
C ILE A 376 -24.90 -3.25 21.28
N GLY A 377 -25.06 -4.51 21.62
CA GLY A 377 -24.41 -5.13 22.78
C GLY A 377 -25.38 -5.88 23.69
N ASP A 378 -24.92 -7.04 24.19
CA ASP A 378 -25.59 -7.83 25.23
C ASP A 378 -25.32 -7.21 26.60
N GLU A 379 -26.36 -6.80 27.30
CA GLU A 379 -26.28 -6.47 28.71
C GLU A 379 -26.15 -7.76 29.55
N GLN A 380 -25.04 -8.47 29.41
CA GLN A 380 -24.69 -9.59 30.32
C GLN A 380 -24.09 -9.11 31.66
N SER A 381 -24.17 -7.81 31.97
CA SER A 381 -23.78 -7.33 33.27
C SER A 381 -24.88 -7.65 34.29
N ILE A 382 -24.57 -8.54 35.23
CA ILE A 382 -25.44 -9.01 36.34
C ILE A 382 -25.94 -7.86 37.24
N GLU A 383 -25.39 -6.65 37.08
CA GLU A 383 -25.68 -5.49 37.94
C GLU A 383 -26.91 -4.64 37.51
N GLN A 384 -27.47 -4.86 36.32
CA GLN A 384 -28.68 -4.13 35.87
C GLN A 384 -29.84 -5.10 35.65
N SER A 385 -30.70 -5.21 36.67
CA SER A 385 -31.88 -6.09 36.73
C SER A 385 -33.09 -5.66 35.88
N LEU A 386 -32.92 -4.81 34.88
CA LEU A 386 -33.94 -4.55 33.89
C LEU A 386 -33.85 -5.64 32.80
N SER A 387 -34.99 -6.24 32.44
CA SER A 387 -35.07 -7.16 31.31
C SER A 387 -34.32 -6.58 30.11
N THR A 388 -33.53 -7.40 29.39
CA THR A 388 -32.78 -7.00 28.16
C THR A 388 -33.68 -6.25 27.19
N PHE A 389 -34.94 -6.65 27.03
CA PHE A 389 -35.95 -5.96 26.23
C PHE A 389 -36.22 -4.52 26.68
N SER A 390 -36.37 -4.28 27.99
CA SER A 390 -36.63 -2.91 28.48
C SER A 390 -35.44 -1.97 28.27
N GLY A 391 -34.21 -2.48 28.37
CA GLY A 391 -32.98 -1.76 28.09
C GLY A 391 -32.89 -1.32 26.62
N HIS A 392 -33.13 -2.26 25.69
CA HIS A 392 -33.20 -1.97 24.27
C HIS A 392 -34.29 -0.95 23.95
N MET A 393 -35.51 -1.13 24.48
CA MET A 393 -36.62 -0.19 24.22
C MET A 393 -36.32 1.24 24.70
N LYS A 394 -35.66 1.39 25.83
CA LYS A 394 -35.24 2.71 26.33
C LYS A 394 -34.23 3.38 25.40
N ARG A 395 -33.25 2.63 24.91
CA ARG A 395 -32.27 3.16 23.91
C ARG A 395 -32.96 3.50 22.59
N ILE A 396 -33.82 2.60 22.10
CA ILE A 396 -34.60 2.85 20.86
C ILE A 396 -35.51 4.08 21.00
N THR A 397 -36.08 4.35 22.17
CA THR A 397 -36.85 5.58 22.41
C THR A 397 -35.97 6.82 22.19
N GLY A 398 -34.75 6.86 22.75
CA GLY A 398 -33.82 7.95 22.51
C GLY A 398 -33.37 8.05 21.03
N ILE A 399 -33.16 6.91 20.36
CA ILE A 399 -32.86 6.87 18.93
C ILE A 399 -33.99 7.49 18.11
N LEU A 400 -35.25 7.14 18.40
CA LEU A 400 -36.43 7.68 17.70
C LEU A 400 -36.61 9.19 17.89
N GLU A 401 -36.11 9.76 18.97
CA GLU A 401 -36.14 11.22 19.23
C GLU A 401 -35.06 11.97 18.44
N LEU A 402 -33.87 11.35 18.24
CA LEU A 402 -32.72 12.00 17.64
C LEU A 402 -32.52 11.69 16.15
N ALA A 403 -33.15 10.64 15.63
CA ALA A 403 -32.97 10.20 14.25
C ALA A 403 -33.42 11.26 13.24
N GLY A 404 -32.59 11.49 12.24
CA GLY A 404 -32.80 12.47 11.16
C GLY A 404 -32.02 12.11 9.88
N PRO A 405 -32.07 12.98 8.84
CA PRO A 405 -31.48 12.68 7.54
C PRO A 405 -29.97 12.43 7.55
N ASP A 406 -29.22 13.12 8.44
CA ASP A 406 -27.78 13.05 8.50
C ASP A 406 -27.30 12.17 9.67
N THR A 407 -28.11 11.15 10.02
CA THR A 407 -27.80 10.20 11.09
C THR A 407 -27.58 8.79 10.57
N LEU A 408 -26.68 8.05 11.21
CA LEU A 408 -26.50 6.61 11.00
C LEU A 408 -27.05 5.87 12.21
N THR A 409 -28.09 5.07 11.99
CA THR A 409 -28.74 4.27 13.03
C THR A 409 -28.35 2.79 12.88
N LEU A 410 -27.80 2.20 13.96
CA LEU A 410 -27.30 0.83 14.01
C LEU A 410 -27.98 0.09 15.15
N ILE A 411 -28.83 -0.89 14.83
CA ILE A 411 -29.60 -1.65 15.83
C ILE A 411 -29.30 -3.14 15.70
N ASP A 412 -28.81 -3.76 16.76
CA ASP A 412 -28.59 -5.20 16.80
C ASP A 412 -29.78 -5.90 17.48
N GLU A 413 -30.16 -7.07 16.97
CA GLU A 413 -31.23 -7.93 17.47
C GLU A 413 -32.58 -7.21 17.68
N LEU A 414 -32.99 -6.37 16.71
CA LEU A 414 -34.23 -5.58 16.81
C LEU A 414 -35.45 -6.45 17.08
N GLY A 415 -36.15 -6.12 18.18
CA GLY A 415 -37.36 -6.80 18.63
C GLY A 415 -37.13 -8.02 19.51
N ALA A 416 -35.91 -8.42 19.78
CA ALA A 416 -35.59 -9.57 20.62
C ALA A 416 -36.02 -9.37 22.10
N GLY A 417 -36.26 -10.47 22.80
CA GLY A 417 -36.52 -10.45 24.25
C GLY A 417 -37.98 -10.35 24.67
N THR A 418 -38.93 -10.42 23.71
CA THR A 418 -40.39 -10.45 23.99
C THR A 418 -41.09 -11.57 23.20
N ASP A 419 -42.41 -11.60 23.22
CA ASP A 419 -43.17 -12.50 22.34
C ASP A 419 -42.80 -12.28 20.88
N PRO A 420 -42.52 -13.34 20.10
CA PRO A 420 -42.04 -13.22 18.74
C PRO A 420 -42.96 -12.42 17.83
N ALA A 421 -44.28 -12.55 17.94
CA ALA A 421 -45.22 -11.83 17.09
C ALA A 421 -45.32 -10.35 17.46
N GLU A 422 -45.30 -10.02 18.75
CA GLU A 422 -45.25 -8.64 19.22
C GLU A 422 -43.88 -7.99 18.88
N GLY A 423 -42.80 -8.70 19.08
CA GLY A 423 -41.45 -8.25 18.78
C GLY A 423 -41.26 -7.93 17.30
N ALA A 424 -41.72 -8.79 16.42
CA ALA A 424 -41.66 -8.59 14.98
C ALA A 424 -42.52 -7.37 14.53
N ALA A 425 -43.74 -7.26 15.01
CA ALA A 425 -44.63 -6.16 14.69
C ALA A 425 -44.06 -4.79 15.16
N LEU A 426 -43.50 -4.76 16.37
CA LEU A 426 -42.84 -3.58 16.91
C LEU A 426 -41.59 -3.22 16.12
N ALA A 427 -40.78 -4.21 15.75
CA ALA A 427 -39.57 -4.01 14.94
C ALA A 427 -39.88 -3.40 13.56
N VAL A 428 -40.89 -3.91 12.85
CA VAL A 428 -41.33 -3.32 11.58
C VAL A 428 -41.78 -1.85 11.78
N SER A 429 -42.57 -1.58 12.81
CA SER A 429 -43.07 -0.22 13.11
C SER A 429 -41.93 0.76 13.44
N ILE A 430 -40.88 0.29 14.17
CA ILE A 430 -39.68 1.08 14.48
C ILE A 430 -38.92 1.40 13.20
N LEU A 431 -38.64 0.37 12.35
CA LEU A 431 -37.98 0.60 11.06
C LEU A 431 -38.70 1.60 10.19
N GLU A 432 -40.01 1.48 10.05
CA GLU A 432 -40.87 2.43 9.29
C GLU A 432 -40.75 3.86 9.85
N ARG A 433 -40.78 4.00 11.16
CA ARG A 433 -40.68 5.33 11.80
C ARG A 433 -39.30 5.96 11.53
N LEU A 434 -38.22 5.22 11.74
CA LEU A 434 -36.86 5.68 11.49
C LEU A 434 -36.63 6.03 10.01
N ARG A 435 -37.12 5.23 9.08
CA ARG A 435 -37.09 5.52 7.64
C ARG A 435 -37.83 6.80 7.27
N LYS A 436 -39.03 7.04 7.86
CA LYS A 436 -39.76 8.28 7.67
C LYS A 436 -39.02 9.52 8.19
N GLN A 437 -38.12 9.35 9.14
CA GLN A 437 -37.23 10.41 9.63
C GLN A 437 -36.03 10.65 8.73
N GLY A 438 -35.75 9.74 7.78
CA GLY A 438 -34.71 9.88 6.76
C GLY A 438 -33.31 9.38 7.18
N THR A 439 -33.15 8.69 8.33
CA THR A 439 -31.88 8.15 8.79
C THR A 439 -31.41 6.98 7.91
N LEU A 440 -30.12 6.83 7.72
CA LEU A 440 -29.54 5.58 7.20
C LEU A 440 -29.57 4.51 8.29
N LEU A 441 -30.08 3.34 7.96
CA LEU A 441 -30.41 2.33 8.96
C LEU A 441 -29.81 0.97 8.64
N MET A 442 -29.12 0.38 9.62
CA MET A 442 -28.74 -1.04 9.61
C MET A 442 -29.34 -1.73 10.83
N ALA A 443 -30.05 -2.82 10.61
CA ALA A 443 -30.61 -3.62 11.69
C ALA A 443 -30.30 -5.09 11.52
N THR A 444 -30.08 -5.80 12.62
CA THR A 444 -30.04 -7.29 12.60
C THR A 444 -31.30 -7.85 13.23
N THR A 445 -31.70 -9.00 12.77
CA THR A 445 -32.87 -9.69 13.32
C THR A 445 -32.87 -11.19 13.03
N HIS A 446 -33.70 -11.91 13.74
CA HIS A 446 -34.01 -13.33 13.49
C HIS A 446 -35.40 -13.54 12.92
N TYR A 447 -36.25 -12.49 12.91
CA TYR A 447 -37.67 -12.60 12.57
C TYR A 447 -37.88 -12.76 11.07
N ALA A 448 -38.75 -13.71 10.70
CA ALA A 448 -39.09 -13.96 9.29
C ALA A 448 -39.90 -12.79 8.69
N GLU A 449 -40.71 -12.13 9.49
CA GLU A 449 -41.52 -10.97 9.12
C GLU A 449 -40.68 -9.80 8.61
N LEU A 450 -39.53 -9.55 9.22
CA LEU A 450 -38.61 -8.50 8.75
C LEU A 450 -37.92 -8.87 7.44
N LYS A 451 -37.74 -10.16 7.15
CA LYS A 451 -37.27 -10.61 5.83
C LYS A 451 -38.29 -10.31 4.75
N ILE A 452 -39.56 -10.57 5.04
CA ILE A 452 -40.69 -10.29 4.14
C ILE A 452 -40.81 -8.79 3.95
N TYR A 453 -40.80 -8.02 5.04
CA TYR A 453 -40.85 -6.55 4.99
C TYR A 453 -39.76 -5.95 4.09
N ALA A 454 -38.55 -6.47 4.16
CA ALA A 454 -37.45 -6.01 3.34
C ALA A 454 -37.53 -6.46 1.87
N LEU A 455 -38.32 -7.50 1.54
CA LEU A 455 -38.60 -7.88 0.17
C LEU A 455 -39.72 -7.03 -0.48
N GLU A 456 -40.69 -6.61 0.33
CA GLU A 456 -41.89 -5.91 -0.15
C GLU A 456 -41.73 -4.38 -0.11
N THR A 457 -40.81 -3.86 0.68
CA THR A 457 -40.66 -2.42 0.90
C THR A 457 -39.54 -1.82 0.06
N PRO A 458 -39.84 -0.93 -0.91
CA PRO A 458 -38.82 -0.21 -1.67
C PRO A 458 -37.86 0.57 -0.77
N GLY A 459 -36.57 0.52 -1.07
CA GLY A 459 -35.54 1.18 -0.27
C GLY A 459 -35.04 0.36 0.94
N VAL A 460 -35.64 -0.78 1.25
CA VAL A 460 -35.15 -1.76 2.24
C VAL A 460 -34.55 -2.94 1.51
N VAL A 461 -33.42 -3.42 1.98
CA VAL A 461 -32.78 -4.60 1.39
C VAL A 461 -32.41 -5.62 2.48
N ASN A 462 -32.61 -6.89 2.17
CA ASN A 462 -32.09 -7.96 2.99
C ASN A 462 -30.59 -8.17 2.77
N ALA A 463 -29.89 -8.56 3.83
CA ALA A 463 -28.58 -9.15 3.73
C ALA A 463 -28.48 -10.39 4.61
N SER A 464 -27.59 -11.29 4.25
CA SER A 464 -27.33 -12.50 5.04
C SER A 464 -25.85 -12.69 5.26
N CYS A 465 -25.49 -13.17 6.45
CA CYS A 465 -24.16 -13.69 6.70
C CYS A 465 -24.10 -15.15 6.20
N GLU A 466 -23.18 -15.43 5.29
CA GLU A 466 -22.99 -16.78 4.76
C GLU A 466 -22.49 -17.72 5.86
N PHE A 467 -23.01 -18.94 5.84
CA PHE A 467 -22.65 -20.00 6.78
C PHE A 467 -22.30 -21.26 6.01
N ASP A 468 -21.12 -21.80 6.27
CA ASP A 468 -20.71 -23.07 5.67
C ASP A 468 -21.34 -24.25 6.42
N VAL A 469 -22.24 -24.91 5.73
CA VAL A 469 -22.96 -26.06 6.28
C VAL A 469 -22.07 -27.30 6.40
N GLU A 470 -20.98 -27.38 5.61
CA GLU A 470 -20.09 -28.54 5.65
C GLU A 470 -19.17 -28.49 6.87
N SER A 471 -18.55 -27.36 7.12
CA SER A 471 -17.65 -27.18 8.26
C SER A 471 -18.36 -26.74 9.55
N LEU A 472 -19.67 -26.42 9.52
CA LEU A 472 -20.45 -25.83 10.60
C LEU A 472 -19.79 -24.53 11.12
N ALA A 473 -19.11 -23.78 10.26
CA ALA A 473 -18.42 -22.55 10.60
C ALA A 473 -19.00 -21.36 9.84
N PRO A 474 -19.03 -20.16 10.46
CA PRO A 474 -19.39 -18.96 9.74
C PRO A 474 -18.29 -18.61 8.71
N THR A 475 -18.68 -18.23 7.51
CA THR A 475 -17.73 -17.69 6.52
C THR A 475 -17.44 -16.21 6.74
N TYR A 476 -18.25 -15.54 7.56
CA TYR A 476 -18.22 -14.07 7.82
C TYR A 476 -18.42 -13.20 6.58
N LYS A 477 -18.81 -13.77 5.46
CA LYS A 477 -19.15 -13.00 4.24
C LYS A 477 -20.57 -12.47 4.33
N LEU A 478 -20.75 -11.22 3.92
CA LEU A 478 -22.06 -10.58 3.85
C LEU A 478 -22.57 -10.60 2.41
N SER A 479 -23.71 -11.24 2.19
CA SER A 479 -24.41 -11.27 0.90
C SER A 479 -25.61 -10.34 0.95
N VAL A 480 -25.53 -9.19 0.23
CA VAL A 480 -26.57 -8.18 0.18
C VAL A 480 -27.63 -8.56 -0.85
N GLY A 481 -28.91 -8.33 -0.48
CA GLY A 481 -30.11 -8.57 -1.30
C GLY A 481 -30.62 -9.99 -1.27
N VAL A 482 -30.09 -10.83 -0.37
CA VAL A 482 -30.62 -12.19 -0.13
C VAL A 482 -30.91 -12.34 1.35
N PRO A 483 -32.12 -12.71 1.75
CA PRO A 483 -32.41 -13.05 3.14
C PRO A 483 -31.72 -14.35 3.53
N GLY A 484 -31.21 -14.44 4.75
CA GLY A 484 -30.53 -15.65 5.26
C GLY A 484 -31.47 -16.84 5.43
N LYS A 485 -30.97 -18.01 5.06
CA LYS A 485 -31.64 -19.30 5.33
C LYS A 485 -31.57 -19.64 6.82
N SER A 486 -32.60 -20.24 7.35
CA SER A 486 -32.57 -20.87 8.66
C SER A 486 -31.91 -22.25 8.54
N ASN A 487 -30.70 -22.40 9.06
CA ASN A 487 -29.95 -23.66 9.02
C ASN A 487 -30.08 -24.45 10.32
N ALA A 488 -31.05 -24.12 11.19
CA ALA A 488 -31.19 -24.73 12.51
C ALA A 488 -31.32 -26.26 12.45
N PHE A 489 -32.14 -26.79 11.56
CA PHE A 489 -32.33 -28.24 11.42
C PHE A 489 -31.08 -28.94 10.86
N LEU A 490 -30.38 -28.36 9.92
CA LEU A 490 -29.13 -28.91 9.38
C LEU A 490 -28.02 -28.91 10.43
N ILE A 491 -27.90 -27.85 11.18
CA ILE A 491 -26.94 -27.71 12.29
C ILE A 491 -27.28 -28.74 13.36
N SER A 492 -28.56 -28.88 13.75
CA SER A 492 -29.02 -29.83 14.75
C SER A 492 -28.74 -31.28 14.33
N ALA A 493 -28.98 -31.64 13.08
CA ALA A 493 -28.65 -32.96 12.52
C ALA A 493 -27.17 -33.29 12.66
N LYS A 494 -26.32 -32.36 12.28
CA LYS A 494 -24.86 -32.52 12.36
C LYS A 494 -24.32 -32.54 13.77
N LEU A 495 -24.98 -31.87 14.72
CA LEU A 495 -24.67 -31.93 16.14
C LEU A 495 -25.19 -33.24 16.81
N GLY A 496 -25.85 -34.10 16.06
CA GLY A 496 -26.25 -35.44 16.54
C GLY A 496 -27.67 -35.54 17.07
N ILE A 497 -28.55 -34.59 16.83
CA ILE A 497 -29.98 -34.72 17.12
C ILE A 497 -30.55 -35.77 16.15
N PRO A 498 -31.27 -36.81 16.68
CA PRO A 498 -31.84 -37.86 15.86
C PRO A 498 -32.77 -37.30 14.74
N GLU A 499 -32.66 -37.85 13.55
CA GLU A 499 -33.42 -37.39 12.40
C GLU A 499 -34.93 -37.45 12.63
N SER A 500 -35.41 -38.43 13.38
CA SER A 500 -36.81 -38.55 13.81
C SER A 500 -37.32 -37.35 14.61
N VAL A 501 -36.48 -36.72 15.42
CA VAL A 501 -36.81 -35.50 16.18
C VAL A 501 -36.86 -34.29 15.24
N ILE A 502 -35.94 -34.22 14.31
CA ILE A 502 -35.89 -33.15 13.31
C ILE A 502 -37.09 -33.22 12.38
N ASP A 503 -37.46 -34.39 11.91
CA ASP A 503 -38.64 -34.57 11.07
C ASP A 503 -39.95 -34.28 11.81
N ALA A 504 -40.03 -34.63 13.08
CA ALA A 504 -41.16 -34.22 13.93
C ALA A 504 -41.21 -32.68 14.05
N ALA A 505 -40.07 -32.01 14.26
CA ALA A 505 -40.00 -30.58 14.36
C ALA A 505 -40.40 -29.89 13.01
N ARG A 506 -39.97 -30.41 11.88
CA ARG A 506 -40.39 -29.95 10.55
C ARG A 506 -41.90 -30.07 10.35
N ASN A 507 -42.54 -31.11 10.89
CA ASN A 507 -43.97 -31.31 10.79
C ASN A 507 -44.76 -30.29 11.65
N HIS A 508 -44.19 -29.75 12.72
CA HIS A 508 -44.77 -28.68 13.52
C HIS A 508 -44.68 -27.29 12.89
N MET A 509 -43.83 -27.09 11.86
CA MET A 509 -43.80 -25.83 11.14
C MET A 509 -45.08 -25.59 10.30
N SER A 510 -45.54 -24.38 10.23
CA SER A 510 -46.68 -23.99 9.39
C SER A 510 -46.41 -24.22 7.91
N ASN A 511 -47.46 -24.38 7.10
CA ASN A 511 -47.33 -24.56 5.63
C ASN A 511 -46.81 -23.30 4.94
N ASP A 512 -47.09 -22.12 5.50
CA ASP A 512 -46.65 -20.84 4.97
C ASP A 512 -45.15 -20.62 5.23
N ASP A 513 -44.64 -21.00 6.42
CA ASP A 513 -43.22 -20.96 6.72
C ASP A 513 -42.42 -21.92 5.83
N LYS A 514 -42.92 -23.12 5.55
CA LYS A 514 -42.29 -24.07 4.62
C LYS A 514 -42.21 -23.55 3.20
N ARG A 515 -43.27 -22.89 2.70
CA ARG A 515 -43.27 -22.26 1.41
C ARG A 515 -42.32 -21.10 1.30
N LEU A 516 -42.28 -20.24 2.31
CA LEU A 516 -41.36 -19.11 2.39
C LEU A 516 -39.92 -19.58 2.38
N ASP A 517 -39.55 -20.56 3.24
CA ASP A 517 -38.21 -21.12 3.29
C ASP A 517 -37.79 -21.76 1.94
N SER A 518 -38.72 -22.40 1.22
CA SER A 518 -38.43 -22.96 -0.10
C SER A 518 -38.16 -21.89 -1.16
N VAL A 519 -38.96 -20.82 -1.19
CA VAL A 519 -38.76 -19.69 -2.12
C VAL A 519 -37.46 -18.93 -1.79
N LEU A 520 -37.20 -18.66 -0.52
CA LEU A 520 -35.97 -18.05 -0.08
C LEU A 520 -34.74 -18.89 -0.44
N ALA A 521 -34.85 -20.24 -0.34
CA ALA A 521 -33.78 -21.15 -0.74
C ALA A 521 -33.46 -21.04 -2.24
N GLN A 522 -34.48 -20.99 -3.10
CA GLN A 522 -34.29 -20.87 -4.54
C GLN A 522 -33.70 -19.51 -4.94
N LEU A 523 -34.13 -18.41 -4.30
CA LEU A 523 -33.58 -17.07 -4.52
C LEU A 523 -32.10 -16.98 -4.14
N ASP A 524 -31.75 -17.62 -3.06
CA ASP A 524 -30.36 -17.65 -2.54
C ASP A 524 -29.42 -18.41 -3.51
N ASP A 525 -29.86 -19.58 -3.97
CA ASP A 525 -29.09 -20.38 -4.93
C ASP A 525 -28.89 -19.65 -6.26
N LEU A 526 -29.93 -18.97 -6.76
CA LEU A 526 -29.85 -18.21 -8.01
C LEU A 526 -28.89 -17.03 -7.88
N LYS A 527 -28.91 -16.34 -6.76
CA LYS A 527 -28.07 -15.18 -6.52
C LYS A 527 -26.61 -15.56 -6.21
N LEU A 528 -26.39 -16.70 -5.56
CA LEU A 528 -25.04 -17.26 -5.39
C LEU A 528 -24.41 -17.55 -6.75
N GLN A 529 -25.19 -18.11 -7.69
CA GLN A 529 -24.74 -18.35 -9.06
C GLN A 529 -24.45 -17.05 -9.80
N LEU A 530 -25.31 -16.04 -9.64
CA LEU A 530 -25.11 -14.73 -10.25
C LEU A 530 -23.83 -14.06 -9.72
N LYS A 531 -23.64 -14.07 -8.40
CA LYS A 531 -22.45 -13.48 -7.78
C LYS A 531 -21.16 -14.19 -8.18
N ALA A 532 -21.19 -15.52 -8.27
CA ALA A 532 -20.04 -16.28 -8.74
C ALA A 532 -19.69 -15.92 -10.19
N ALA A 533 -20.69 -15.69 -11.04
CA ALA A 533 -20.49 -15.27 -12.42
C ALA A 533 -19.96 -13.81 -12.51
N GLU A 534 -20.44 -12.91 -11.64
CA GLU A 534 -19.92 -11.53 -11.53
C GLU A 534 -18.45 -11.51 -11.08
N ASP A 535 -18.10 -12.27 -10.04
CA ASP A 535 -16.73 -12.38 -9.53
C ASP A 535 -15.77 -12.95 -10.58
N GLU A 536 -16.23 -13.91 -11.37
CA GLU A 536 -15.46 -14.47 -12.49
C GLU A 536 -15.28 -13.46 -13.62
N ALA A 537 -16.32 -12.70 -13.95
CA ALA A 537 -16.27 -11.64 -14.94
C ALA A 537 -15.35 -10.49 -14.52
N GLU A 538 -15.37 -10.11 -13.23
CA GLU A 538 -14.49 -9.07 -12.69
C GLU A 538 -13.00 -9.51 -12.71
N LYS A 539 -12.72 -10.76 -12.36
CA LYS A 539 -11.37 -11.33 -12.49
C LYS A 539 -10.89 -11.33 -13.94
N ALA A 540 -11.74 -11.79 -14.85
CA ALA A 540 -11.41 -11.81 -16.28
C ALA A 540 -11.15 -10.40 -16.83
N ARG A 541 -11.92 -9.42 -16.39
CA ARG A 541 -11.73 -8.01 -16.73
C ARG A 541 -10.40 -7.48 -16.21
N TYR A 542 -10.08 -7.73 -14.93
CA TYR A 542 -8.82 -7.32 -14.32
C TYR A 542 -7.60 -7.94 -15.04
N GLU A 543 -7.66 -9.23 -15.37
CA GLU A 543 -6.62 -9.91 -16.13
C GLU A 543 -6.46 -9.32 -17.55
N ALA A 544 -7.57 -8.96 -18.19
CA ALA A 544 -7.57 -8.33 -19.50
C ALA A 544 -6.96 -6.92 -19.47
N GLU A 545 -7.30 -6.09 -18.47
CA GLU A 545 -6.73 -4.76 -18.26
C GLU A 545 -5.21 -4.83 -18.03
N HIS A 546 -4.75 -5.74 -17.18
CA HIS A 546 -3.32 -5.96 -16.95
C HIS A 546 -2.56 -6.49 -18.17
N ALA A 547 -3.22 -7.37 -18.95
CA ALA A 547 -2.64 -7.84 -20.20
C ALA A 547 -2.51 -6.71 -21.23
N LEU A 548 -3.51 -5.82 -21.31
CA LEU A 548 -3.49 -4.65 -22.18
C LEU A 548 -2.33 -3.71 -21.79
N GLU A 549 -2.22 -3.34 -20.53
CA GLU A 549 -1.16 -2.46 -20.02
C GLU A 549 0.25 -3.06 -20.30
N SER A 550 0.40 -4.36 -20.11
CA SER A 550 1.66 -5.05 -20.40
C SER A 550 1.98 -5.07 -21.90
N ALA A 551 0.96 -5.18 -22.75
CA ALA A 551 1.10 -5.15 -24.20
C ALA A 551 1.47 -3.73 -24.68
N GLU A 552 0.87 -2.69 -24.10
CA GLU A 552 1.22 -1.30 -24.39
C GLU A 552 2.66 -0.97 -24.03
N LYS A 553 3.10 -1.35 -22.83
CA LYS A 553 4.50 -1.17 -22.41
C LYS A 553 5.49 -1.90 -23.32
N LYS A 554 5.15 -3.10 -23.81
CA LYS A 554 5.97 -3.83 -24.76
C LYS A 554 5.99 -3.17 -26.14
N ARG A 555 4.85 -2.68 -26.60
CA ARG A 555 4.74 -1.92 -27.85
C ARG A 555 5.65 -0.69 -27.82
N ASP A 556 5.56 0.10 -26.75
CA ASP A 556 6.33 1.34 -26.62
C ASP A 556 7.85 1.07 -26.53
N ALA A 557 8.23 -0.01 -25.83
CA ALA A 557 9.62 -0.46 -25.80
C ALA A 557 10.14 -0.89 -27.18
N LEU A 558 9.32 -1.60 -27.99
CA LEU A 558 9.67 -2.02 -29.35
C LEU A 558 9.78 -0.83 -30.31
N ILE A 559 8.89 0.16 -30.19
CA ILE A 559 8.95 1.40 -30.97
C ILE A 559 10.26 2.14 -30.69
N LYS A 560 10.59 2.33 -29.40
CA LYS A 560 11.83 2.99 -28.98
C LYS A 560 13.07 2.25 -29.48
N GLN A 561 13.09 0.92 -29.39
CA GLN A 561 14.18 0.11 -29.92
C GLN A 561 14.29 0.25 -31.44
N GLY A 562 13.17 0.27 -32.17
CA GLY A 562 13.14 0.49 -33.61
C GLY A 562 13.66 1.88 -34.01
N GLU A 563 13.35 2.91 -33.26
CA GLU A 563 13.86 4.28 -33.49
C GLU A 563 15.38 4.33 -33.24
N GLU A 564 15.89 3.73 -32.18
CA GLU A 564 17.33 3.66 -31.89
C GLU A 564 18.10 2.90 -32.95
N GLU A 565 17.57 1.78 -33.49
CA GLU A 565 18.18 1.03 -34.60
C GLU A 565 18.17 1.83 -35.90
N LEU A 566 17.08 2.57 -36.16
CA LEU A 566 16.97 3.43 -37.33
C LEU A 566 17.98 4.58 -37.30
N GLU A 567 18.12 5.23 -36.12
CA GLU A 567 19.15 6.27 -35.96
C GLU A 567 20.58 5.73 -36.11
N ALA A 568 20.85 4.58 -35.51
CA ALA A 568 22.15 3.93 -35.65
C ALA A 568 22.47 3.57 -37.10
N THR A 569 21.44 3.15 -37.86
CA THR A 569 21.59 2.84 -39.28
C THR A 569 21.82 4.12 -40.12
N ARG A 570 21.10 5.21 -39.79
CA ARG A 570 21.29 6.51 -40.46
C ARG A 570 22.69 7.07 -40.20
N ARG A 571 23.23 6.97 -38.98
CA ARG A 571 24.61 7.38 -38.66
C ARG A 571 25.63 6.60 -39.47
N LYS A 572 25.48 5.27 -39.52
CA LYS A 572 26.37 4.42 -40.33
C LYS A 572 26.31 4.76 -41.85
N ALA A 573 25.13 5.07 -42.38
CA ALA A 573 24.96 5.48 -43.75
C ALA A 573 25.62 6.86 -44.02
N HIS A 574 25.53 7.77 -43.08
CA HIS A 574 26.16 9.10 -43.17
C HIS A 574 27.69 9.00 -43.12
N GLU A 575 28.25 8.20 -42.22
CA GLU A 575 29.69 7.92 -42.15
C GLU A 575 30.20 7.29 -43.46
N LEU A 576 29.46 6.31 -44.00
CA LEU A 576 29.83 5.70 -45.29
C LEU A 576 29.81 6.70 -46.42
N MET A 577 28.83 7.59 -46.46
CA MET A 577 28.69 8.63 -47.47
C MET A 577 29.82 9.66 -47.39
N GLN A 578 30.26 10.05 -46.20
CA GLN A 578 31.41 10.92 -45.97
C GLN A 578 32.71 10.25 -46.42
N ASP A 579 32.89 8.96 -46.12
CA ASP A 579 34.06 8.20 -46.56
C ASP A 579 34.15 8.09 -48.08
N VAL A 580 33.02 7.82 -48.75
CA VAL A 580 32.94 7.81 -50.24
C VAL A 580 33.26 9.16 -50.81
N GLN A 581 32.76 10.26 -50.21
CA GLN A 581 33.01 11.63 -50.65
C GLN A 581 34.50 12.00 -50.49
N ASN A 582 35.11 11.66 -49.38
CA ASN A 582 36.54 11.90 -49.13
C ASN A 582 37.42 11.11 -50.10
N GLN A 583 37.07 9.86 -50.41
CA GLN A 583 37.80 9.08 -51.43
C GLN A 583 37.62 9.62 -52.82
N ALA A 584 36.44 10.12 -53.19
CA ALA A 584 36.23 10.78 -54.49
C ALA A 584 37.06 12.05 -54.64
N TYR A 585 37.20 12.83 -53.57
CA TYR A 585 38.09 14.01 -53.58
C TYR A 585 39.56 13.63 -53.73
N ALA A 586 40.03 12.63 -52.98
CA ALA A 586 41.41 12.13 -53.09
C ALA A 586 41.72 11.60 -54.49
N LEU A 587 40.81 10.83 -55.09
CA LEU A 587 40.93 10.33 -56.48
C LEU A 587 40.99 11.46 -57.45
N THR A 588 40.17 12.48 -57.27
CA THR A 588 40.17 13.68 -58.19
C THR A 588 41.48 14.44 -58.12
N ASP A 589 42.07 14.57 -56.94
CA ASP A 589 43.36 15.24 -56.77
C ASP A 589 44.52 14.39 -57.33
N GLU A 590 44.44 13.07 -57.18
CA GLU A 590 45.41 12.16 -57.76
C GLU A 590 45.38 12.18 -59.34
N LEU A 591 44.19 12.18 -59.92
CA LEU A 591 43.97 12.35 -61.33
C LEU A 591 44.47 13.68 -61.85
N ARG A 592 44.29 14.77 -61.10
CA ARG A 592 44.85 16.14 -61.42
C ARG A 592 46.38 16.15 -61.38
N ARG A 593 47.03 15.44 -60.47
CA ARG A 593 48.49 15.29 -60.38
C ARG A 593 49.04 14.52 -61.58
N ILE A 594 48.36 13.46 -62.02
CA ILE A 594 48.75 12.71 -63.27
C ILE A 594 48.58 13.56 -64.51
N GLN A 595 47.57 14.40 -64.58
CA GLN A 595 47.38 15.35 -65.69
C GLN A 595 48.51 16.43 -65.82
N LYS A 596 49.05 16.86 -64.64
CA LYS A 596 50.13 17.90 -64.57
C LYS A 596 51.51 17.31 -64.75
N ASP A 597 51.74 16.01 -64.86
CA ASP A 597 53.05 15.43 -65.07
C ASP A 597 53.51 15.51 -66.58
N GLU A 598 54.24 16.56 -66.86
CA GLU A 598 54.75 16.91 -68.28
C GLU A 598 55.84 15.91 -68.71
N LYS A 599 56.42 15.09 -67.91
CA LYS A 599 57.51 14.16 -68.24
C LYS A 599 57.04 12.83 -68.83
N THR A 600 55.75 12.53 -68.79
CA THR A 600 55.19 11.22 -69.26
C THR A 600 54.32 11.41 -70.52
N ASN A 601 54.41 10.43 -71.47
CA ASN A 601 53.67 10.51 -72.75
C ASN A 601 52.13 10.35 -72.49
N ALA A 602 51.32 11.04 -73.33
CA ALA A 602 49.84 11.15 -73.13
C ALA A 602 49.15 9.77 -73.02
N ALA A 603 49.63 8.80 -73.81
CA ALA A 603 49.10 7.40 -73.73
C ALA A 603 49.37 6.70 -72.43
N THR A 604 50.54 6.90 -71.82
CA THR A 604 50.90 6.32 -70.51
C THR A 604 50.18 6.99 -69.36
N ARG A 605 49.87 8.28 -69.45
CA ARG A 605 49.02 8.97 -68.49
C ARG A 605 47.56 8.45 -68.48
N ALA A 606 47.01 8.21 -69.64
CA ALA A 606 45.64 7.64 -69.77
C ALA A 606 45.52 6.23 -69.24
N VAL A 607 46.53 5.37 -69.41
CA VAL A 607 46.55 4.04 -68.86
C VAL A 607 46.65 4.04 -67.32
N ARG A 608 47.55 4.88 -66.77
CA ARG A 608 47.76 5.06 -65.33
C ARG A 608 46.51 5.60 -64.58
N ALA A 609 45.83 6.60 -65.19
CA ALA A 609 44.58 7.15 -64.67
C ALA A 609 43.44 6.14 -64.67
N ARG A 610 43.39 5.23 -65.71
CA ARG A 610 42.38 4.17 -65.76
C ARG A 610 42.71 3.07 -64.74
N GLU A 611 43.94 2.71 -64.49
CA GLU A 611 44.32 1.72 -63.46
C GLU A 611 44.01 2.19 -62.05
N ILE A 612 44.29 3.43 -61.72
CA ILE A 612 43.97 4.00 -60.40
C ILE A 612 42.48 4.10 -60.22
N ALA A 613 41.75 4.63 -61.19
CA ALA A 613 40.27 4.68 -61.10
C ALA A 613 39.62 3.28 -60.94
N ARG A 614 40.18 2.27 -61.59
CA ARG A 614 39.71 0.87 -61.47
C ARG A 614 40.03 0.29 -60.10
N LYS A 615 41.23 0.54 -59.56
CA LYS A 615 41.67 0.01 -58.26
C LYS A 615 40.90 0.61 -57.10
N ASP A 616 40.60 1.91 -57.14
CA ASP A 616 39.82 2.60 -56.11
C ASP A 616 38.32 2.23 -56.19
N THR A 617 37.79 2.01 -57.40
CA THR A 617 36.41 1.53 -57.57
C THR A 617 36.24 0.08 -57.08
N GLU A 618 37.24 -0.79 -57.29
CA GLU A 618 37.27 -2.15 -56.75
C GLU A 618 37.39 -2.13 -55.21
N GLN A 619 38.16 -1.24 -54.62
CA GLN A 619 38.26 -1.08 -53.16
C GLN A 619 36.94 -0.57 -52.54
N LEU A 620 36.23 0.33 -53.17
CA LEU A 620 34.91 0.80 -52.77
C LEU A 620 33.86 -0.32 -52.83
N LEU A 621 33.81 -1.11 -53.91
CA LEU A 621 32.91 -2.26 -54.04
C LEU A 621 33.19 -3.34 -53.03
N ASN A 622 34.43 -3.66 -52.71
CA ASN A 622 34.81 -4.67 -51.73
C ASN A 622 34.49 -4.26 -50.29
N ARG A 623 34.34 -2.95 -49.97
CA ARG A 623 33.93 -2.45 -48.65
C ARG A 623 32.41 -2.44 -48.46
N THR A 624 31.67 -2.30 -49.56
CA THR A 624 30.18 -2.33 -49.52
C THR A 624 29.60 -3.75 -49.52
N GLU A 625 30.32 -4.73 -50.05
CA GLU A 625 29.93 -6.15 -50.00
C GLU A 625 30.33 -6.76 -48.65
N LYS A 626 29.41 -6.84 -47.72
CA LYS A 626 29.52 -7.76 -46.58
C LYS A 626 29.52 -9.16 -47.15
N LYS A 627 30.68 -9.83 -47.17
CA LYS A 627 30.77 -11.28 -47.39
C LYS A 627 29.91 -11.96 -46.29
N GLN A 628 28.74 -12.43 -46.67
CA GLN A 628 28.02 -13.40 -45.81
C GLN A 628 28.93 -14.62 -45.70
N PRO A 629 29.18 -15.15 -44.47
CA PRO A 629 29.95 -16.35 -44.32
C PRO A 629 29.21 -17.48 -45.06
N LYS A 630 29.86 -18.09 -46.08
CA LYS A 630 29.34 -19.27 -46.77
C LYS A 630 29.22 -20.37 -45.73
N ARG A 631 28.01 -20.72 -45.36
CA ARG A 631 27.73 -21.89 -44.52
C ARG A 631 28.21 -23.13 -45.28
N GLN A 632 29.08 -23.95 -44.66
CA GLN A 632 29.44 -25.25 -45.20
C GLN A 632 28.33 -26.25 -44.80
N PHE A 633 27.51 -26.57 -45.77
CA PHE A 633 26.46 -27.61 -45.59
C PHE A 633 27.08 -29.01 -45.72
N VAL A 634 26.87 -29.89 -44.72
CA VAL A 634 27.25 -31.30 -44.77
C VAL A 634 26.05 -32.14 -45.23
N PRO A 635 26.09 -32.79 -46.41
CA PRO A 635 24.98 -33.57 -46.92
C PRO A 635 24.64 -34.78 -46.04
N LEU A 636 23.37 -35.12 -45.91
CA LEU A 636 22.91 -36.31 -45.19
C LEU A 636 23.05 -37.55 -46.06
N LYS A 637 23.57 -38.65 -45.47
CA LYS A 637 23.75 -39.95 -46.17
C LYS A 637 22.46 -40.76 -46.24
N GLU A 638 21.57 -40.57 -45.26
CA GLU A 638 20.25 -41.23 -45.20
C GLU A 638 19.22 -40.31 -44.59
N VAL A 639 17.98 -40.40 -44.99
CA VAL A 639 16.82 -39.61 -44.45
C VAL A 639 15.62 -40.53 -44.20
N LYS A 640 14.87 -40.22 -43.17
CA LYS A 640 13.63 -40.95 -42.79
C LYS A 640 12.42 -40.04 -42.98
N PRO A 641 11.26 -40.60 -43.42
CA PRO A 641 10.03 -39.81 -43.44
C PRO A 641 9.70 -39.23 -42.07
N GLY A 642 9.33 -37.93 -42.00
CA GLY A 642 9.10 -37.17 -40.78
C GLY A 642 10.34 -36.45 -40.22
N GLN A 643 11.54 -36.64 -40.78
CA GLN A 643 12.77 -35.98 -40.32
C GLN A 643 12.83 -34.53 -40.80
N GLU A 644 13.19 -33.64 -39.92
CA GLU A 644 13.48 -32.23 -40.28
C GLU A 644 14.88 -32.15 -40.92
N VAL A 645 14.96 -31.42 -42.04
CA VAL A 645 16.18 -31.22 -42.85
C VAL A 645 16.22 -29.78 -43.35
N VAL A 646 17.39 -29.33 -43.78
CA VAL A 646 17.56 -28.04 -44.45
C VAL A 646 17.92 -28.28 -45.90
N ILE A 647 17.24 -27.62 -46.83
CA ILE A 647 17.56 -27.62 -48.26
C ILE A 647 18.72 -26.67 -48.48
N ALA A 648 19.92 -27.20 -48.82
CA ALA A 648 21.17 -26.45 -48.89
C ALA A 648 21.14 -25.31 -49.91
N GLU A 649 20.44 -25.47 -51.05
CA GLU A 649 20.32 -24.44 -52.10
C GLU A 649 19.44 -23.25 -51.71
N LEU A 650 18.45 -23.48 -50.81
CA LEU A 650 17.43 -22.51 -50.46
C LEU A 650 17.58 -22.00 -49.02
N ASP A 651 18.48 -22.60 -48.22
CA ASP A 651 18.66 -22.38 -46.77
C ASP A 651 17.29 -22.41 -46.02
N GLN A 652 16.38 -23.33 -46.44
CA GLN A 652 15.03 -23.48 -45.89
C GLN A 652 14.84 -24.80 -45.14
N HIS A 653 14.21 -24.74 -43.98
CA HIS A 653 13.80 -25.91 -43.22
C HIS A 653 12.66 -26.63 -43.94
N ALA A 654 12.80 -27.95 -44.08
CA ALA A 654 11.79 -28.81 -44.69
C ALA A 654 11.64 -30.12 -43.92
N VAL A 655 10.48 -30.79 -44.08
CA VAL A 655 10.22 -32.09 -43.48
C VAL A 655 10.19 -33.12 -44.62
N VAL A 656 10.93 -34.23 -44.46
CA VAL A 656 10.98 -35.35 -45.38
C VAL A 656 9.63 -36.08 -45.41
N LEU A 657 9.06 -36.23 -46.60
CA LEU A 657 7.76 -36.93 -46.79
C LEU A 657 7.93 -38.38 -47.25
N SER A 658 8.96 -38.69 -48.03
CA SER A 658 9.18 -40.03 -48.59
C SER A 658 10.64 -40.50 -48.43
N ARG A 659 10.90 -41.81 -48.55
CA ARG A 659 12.26 -42.32 -48.72
C ARG A 659 12.80 -41.99 -50.14
N PRO A 660 14.12 -41.94 -50.32
CA PRO A 660 14.72 -41.68 -51.63
C PRO A 660 14.22 -42.70 -52.69
N ASP A 661 13.87 -42.18 -53.86
CA ASP A 661 13.49 -43.00 -54.98
C ASP A 661 14.70 -43.63 -55.67
N LYS A 662 14.49 -44.45 -56.76
CA LYS A 662 15.57 -45.12 -57.51
C LYS A 662 16.59 -44.14 -58.11
N ASN A 663 16.24 -42.86 -58.22
CA ASN A 663 17.10 -41.79 -58.75
C ASN A 663 17.72 -40.90 -57.66
N GLY A 664 17.60 -41.27 -56.33
CA GLY A 664 18.12 -40.53 -55.21
C GLY A 664 17.36 -39.25 -54.88
N MET A 665 16.14 -39.05 -55.39
CA MET A 665 15.31 -37.87 -55.11
C MET A 665 14.41 -38.14 -53.88
N VAL A 666 14.29 -37.15 -52.99
CA VAL A 666 13.48 -37.20 -51.78
C VAL A 666 12.40 -36.13 -51.85
N GLU A 667 11.18 -36.50 -51.60
CA GLU A 667 10.09 -35.55 -51.50
C GLU A 667 10.08 -34.90 -50.12
N VAL A 668 10.19 -33.56 -50.08
CA VAL A 668 10.23 -32.74 -48.85
C VAL A 668 9.16 -31.69 -48.90
N ARG A 669 8.68 -31.30 -47.73
CA ARG A 669 7.72 -30.20 -47.53
C ARG A 669 8.42 -29.03 -46.87
N ALA A 670 8.60 -27.93 -47.59
CA ALA A 670 9.08 -26.66 -47.07
C ALA A 670 7.90 -25.69 -46.91
N GLY A 671 7.42 -25.50 -45.67
CA GLY A 671 6.19 -24.74 -45.42
C GLY A 671 4.94 -25.41 -46.08
N ILE A 672 4.32 -24.72 -47.03
CA ILE A 672 3.10 -25.17 -47.73
C ILE A 672 3.46 -25.92 -49.00
N LEU A 673 4.69 -25.81 -49.54
CA LEU A 673 5.10 -26.38 -50.82
C LEU A 673 5.75 -27.75 -50.65
N LYS A 674 5.33 -28.69 -51.48
CA LYS A 674 5.96 -30.00 -51.66
C LYS A 674 6.91 -29.96 -52.86
N THR A 675 8.17 -30.34 -52.66
CA THR A 675 9.17 -30.36 -53.73
C THR A 675 10.03 -31.62 -53.65
N LYS A 676 10.59 -32.04 -54.75
CA LYS A 676 11.57 -33.14 -54.80
C LYS A 676 12.97 -32.57 -54.92
N VAL A 677 13.81 -32.97 -53.96
CA VAL A 677 15.21 -32.48 -53.79
C VAL A 677 16.13 -33.70 -53.81
N PRO A 678 17.30 -33.64 -54.47
CA PRO A 678 18.28 -34.74 -54.40
C PRO A 678 18.78 -34.91 -52.97
N LEU A 679 19.05 -36.14 -52.53
CA LEU A 679 19.51 -36.44 -51.18
C LEU A 679 20.79 -35.65 -50.82
N THR A 680 21.66 -35.41 -51.81
CA THR A 680 22.90 -34.60 -51.66
C THR A 680 22.64 -33.14 -51.38
N GLY A 681 21.41 -32.63 -51.63
CA GLY A 681 21.01 -31.25 -51.36
C GLY A 681 20.34 -31.07 -49.98
N LEU A 682 20.24 -32.15 -49.18
CA LEU A 682 19.59 -32.12 -47.85
C LEU A 682 20.66 -32.23 -46.77
N CYS A 683 20.60 -31.32 -45.80
CA CYS A 683 21.56 -31.25 -44.69
C CYS A 683 20.83 -31.35 -43.32
N ALA A 684 21.56 -31.77 -42.29
CA ALA A 684 21.03 -31.78 -40.95
C ALA A 684 20.77 -30.33 -40.46
N PRO A 685 19.69 -30.05 -39.74
CA PRO A 685 19.54 -28.77 -39.10
C PRO A 685 20.66 -28.60 -38.09
N ASP A 686 21.35 -27.43 -38.13
CA ASP A 686 22.42 -27.11 -37.17
C ASP A 686 21.93 -27.29 -35.74
N LYS A 687 22.66 -28.03 -34.92
CA LYS A 687 22.45 -28.04 -33.48
C LYS A 687 22.95 -26.71 -32.96
N MET A 688 22.07 -25.75 -32.83
CA MET A 688 22.37 -24.49 -32.15
C MET A 688 22.96 -24.76 -30.78
N ASP A 689 24.13 -24.24 -30.54
CA ASP A 689 24.86 -24.30 -29.27
C ASP A 689 23.95 -23.69 -28.18
N LYS A 690 23.65 -24.43 -27.10
CA LYS A 690 22.77 -24.06 -25.99
C LYS A 690 23.22 -22.82 -25.21
N ARG A 691 24.25 -22.11 -25.67
CA ARG A 691 24.80 -20.91 -25.02
C ARG A 691 24.29 -19.59 -25.57
N THR A 692 23.52 -19.57 -26.65
CA THR A 692 22.97 -18.33 -27.24
C THR A 692 21.45 -18.26 -27.17
N GLN A 693 20.80 -19.13 -26.38
CA GLN A 693 19.39 -19.00 -26.00
C GLN A 693 19.27 -18.07 -24.78
N LYS A 694 19.65 -16.81 -24.91
CA LYS A 694 19.10 -15.74 -24.05
C LYS A 694 18.15 -14.92 -24.90
N GLN A 695 16.86 -15.06 -24.53
CA GLN A 695 15.76 -14.17 -24.86
C GLN A 695 15.23 -14.20 -26.32
N GLU A 696 14.58 -15.30 -26.69
CA GLU A 696 13.30 -15.13 -27.37
C GLU A 696 12.19 -15.07 -26.28
N PRO A 697 11.25 -14.14 -26.41
CA PRO A 697 10.11 -14.12 -25.49
C PRO A 697 9.33 -15.44 -25.63
N PRO A 698 8.76 -15.97 -24.55
CA PRO A 698 8.01 -17.21 -24.62
C PRO A 698 6.88 -17.02 -25.63
N ARG A 699 6.99 -17.65 -26.76
CA ARG A 699 5.82 -17.94 -27.58
C ARG A 699 4.94 -18.80 -26.70
N THR A 700 3.92 -18.19 -26.15
CA THR A 700 2.80 -18.91 -25.56
C THR A 700 2.32 -19.87 -26.63
N ARG A 701 2.80 -21.08 -26.55
CA ARG A 701 2.09 -22.21 -27.15
C ARG A 701 0.83 -22.32 -26.33
N THR A 702 -0.19 -21.61 -26.74
CA THR A 702 -1.55 -22.01 -26.43
C THR A 702 -1.67 -23.41 -27.04
N ARG A 703 -1.43 -24.38 -26.17
CA ARG A 703 -1.82 -25.76 -26.45
C ARG A 703 -3.35 -25.72 -26.48
N VAL A 704 -3.88 -25.46 -27.64
CA VAL A 704 -5.29 -25.73 -27.86
C VAL A 704 -5.39 -27.24 -27.73
N GLU A 705 -5.69 -27.68 -26.50
CA GLU A 705 -6.32 -28.97 -26.33
C GLU A 705 -7.64 -28.81 -27.05
N LEU A 706 -7.74 -29.47 -28.17
CA LEU A 706 -9.00 -29.75 -28.82
C LEU A 706 -9.79 -30.63 -27.84
N ASN A 707 -10.47 -29.99 -26.90
CA ASN A 707 -11.56 -30.60 -26.17
C ASN A 707 -12.65 -30.89 -27.22
N HIS A 708 -12.79 -32.14 -27.53
CA HIS A 708 -13.83 -32.70 -28.43
C HIS A 708 -15.27 -32.54 -27.88
N ASP A 709 -15.49 -31.66 -26.86
CA ASP A 709 -16.79 -31.42 -26.22
C ASP A 709 -17.26 -29.95 -26.26
N ARG A 710 -16.81 -29.14 -27.22
CA ARG A 710 -17.59 -27.95 -27.57
C ARG A 710 -18.59 -28.32 -28.64
N LYS A 711 -19.86 -28.49 -28.23
CA LYS A 711 -21.01 -28.39 -29.11
C LYS A 711 -20.77 -27.17 -30.00
N SER A 712 -20.54 -27.36 -31.29
CA SER A 712 -20.41 -26.31 -32.27
C SER A 712 -21.70 -25.49 -32.19
N SER A 713 -21.54 -24.18 -31.87
CA SER A 713 -22.66 -23.25 -31.82
C SER A 713 -23.32 -23.25 -33.19
N MET A 714 -24.60 -23.52 -33.26
CA MET A 714 -25.39 -23.41 -34.51
C MET A 714 -25.74 -21.94 -34.82
N GLU A 715 -25.37 -21.02 -33.98
CA GLU A 715 -25.76 -19.62 -34.04
C GLU A 715 -24.53 -18.70 -34.03
N LEU A 716 -24.51 -17.70 -34.91
CA LEU A 716 -23.55 -16.61 -34.97
C LEU A 716 -24.24 -15.28 -34.64
N ASN A 717 -23.83 -14.62 -33.61
CA ASN A 717 -24.40 -13.32 -33.22
C ASN A 717 -23.49 -12.17 -33.69
N LEU A 718 -24.04 -11.29 -34.53
CA LEU A 718 -23.36 -10.17 -35.17
C LEU A 718 -23.95 -8.80 -34.74
N LEU A 719 -24.65 -8.76 -33.63
CA LEU A 719 -25.19 -7.50 -33.10
C LEU A 719 -24.05 -6.57 -32.69
N GLY A 720 -24.05 -5.34 -33.23
CA GLY A 720 -23.02 -4.34 -32.94
C GLY A 720 -21.77 -4.37 -33.85
N TYR A 721 -21.68 -5.32 -34.80
CA TYR A 721 -20.58 -5.39 -35.76
C TYR A 721 -20.75 -4.40 -36.91
N THR A 722 -19.63 -3.91 -37.44
CA THR A 722 -19.64 -3.22 -38.73
C THR A 722 -19.82 -4.21 -39.88
N VAL A 723 -20.20 -3.73 -41.07
CA VAL A 723 -20.46 -4.60 -42.23
C VAL A 723 -19.20 -5.40 -42.61
N GLU A 724 -18.02 -4.78 -42.57
CA GLU A 724 -16.76 -5.44 -42.97
C GLU A 724 -16.34 -6.52 -41.97
N GLU A 725 -16.43 -6.24 -40.69
CA GLU A 725 -16.16 -7.21 -39.61
C GLU A 725 -17.13 -8.39 -39.65
N ALA A 726 -18.41 -8.09 -39.85
CA ALA A 726 -19.44 -9.13 -39.91
C ALA A 726 -19.24 -10.09 -41.07
N LEU A 727 -18.87 -9.63 -42.26
CA LEU A 727 -18.64 -10.50 -43.42
C LEU A 727 -17.44 -11.44 -43.20
N ALA A 728 -16.36 -10.94 -42.58
CA ALA A 728 -15.20 -11.76 -42.24
C ALA A 728 -15.53 -12.86 -41.21
N GLU A 729 -16.42 -12.55 -40.25
CA GLU A 729 -16.85 -13.50 -39.24
C GLU A 729 -17.84 -14.53 -39.79
N VAL A 730 -18.72 -14.11 -40.69
CA VAL A 730 -19.61 -15.02 -41.43
C VAL A 730 -18.84 -16.07 -42.25
N ASP A 731 -17.79 -15.67 -42.95
CA ASP A 731 -16.96 -16.62 -43.72
C ASP A 731 -16.31 -17.66 -42.79
N ARG A 732 -15.69 -17.22 -41.68
CA ARG A 732 -15.08 -18.11 -40.70
C ARG A 732 -16.08 -19.08 -40.08
N PHE A 733 -17.27 -18.59 -39.75
CA PHE A 733 -18.33 -19.38 -39.15
C PHE A 733 -18.88 -20.44 -40.12
N LEU A 734 -19.13 -20.08 -41.37
CA LEU A 734 -19.61 -21.01 -42.40
C LEU A 734 -18.56 -22.08 -42.72
N ASP A 735 -17.27 -21.72 -42.80
CA ASP A 735 -16.18 -22.67 -42.97
C ASP A 735 -16.12 -23.68 -41.81
N HIS A 736 -16.28 -23.21 -40.58
CA HIS A 736 -16.28 -24.06 -39.41
C HIS A 736 -17.53 -24.95 -39.33
N ALA A 737 -18.70 -24.42 -39.69
CA ALA A 737 -19.94 -25.16 -39.74
C ALA A 737 -19.91 -26.28 -40.80
N MET A 738 -19.30 -26.02 -41.95
CA MET A 738 -19.10 -27.04 -42.99
C MET A 738 -18.11 -28.12 -42.52
N LEU A 739 -17.04 -27.77 -41.87
CA LEU A 739 -16.09 -28.72 -41.28
C LEU A 739 -16.71 -29.58 -40.18
N SER A 740 -17.71 -29.05 -39.48
CA SER A 740 -18.47 -29.75 -38.43
C SER A 740 -19.70 -30.51 -38.94
N ASN A 741 -19.89 -30.59 -40.28
CA ASN A 741 -20.97 -31.31 -40.94
C ASN A 741 -22.38 -30.83 -40.53
N GLN A 742 -22.55 -29.53 -40.24
CA GLN A 742 -23.83 -28.95 -39.90
C GLN A 742 -24.62 -28.64 -41.18
N ASN A 743 -25.88 -29.02 -41.20
CA ASN A 743 -26.76 -28.76 -42.34
C ASN A 743 -27.44 -27.41 -42.33
N THR A 744 -27.64 -26.81 -41.14
CA THR A 744 -28.35 -25.53 -40.95
C THR A 744 -27.73 -24.73 -39.86
N VAL A 745 -27.51 -23.42 -40.12
CA VAL A 745 -26.94 -22.47 -39.13
C VAL A 745 -27.73 -21.18 -39.14
N TYR A 746 -27.69 -20.44 -38.02
CA TYR A 746 -28.43 -19.21 -37.75
C TYR A 746 -27.46 -18.02 -37.62
N ILE A 747 -27.68 -16.96 -38.39
CA ILE A 747 -26.91 -15.72 -38.34
C ILE A 747 -27.81 -14.59 -37.81
N ILE A 748 -27.53 -14.11 -36.60
CA ILE A 748 -28.28 -13.09 -35.89
C ILE A 748 -27.65 -11.72 -36.18
N HIS A 749 -28.32 -10.88 -36.94
CA HIS A 749 -27.87 -9.54 -37.34
C HIS A 749 -28.74 -8.41 -36.78
N GLY A 750 -29.84 -8.74 -36.13
CA GLY A 750 -30.80 -7.77 -35.58
C GLY A 750 -31.69 -7.07 -36.60
N ASN A 751 -32.66 -6.30 -36.08
CA ASN A 751 -33.70 -5.59 -36.84
C ASN A 751 -33.38 -4.12 -37.15
N GLY A 752 -32.15 -3.60 -36.95
CA GLY A 752 -31.77 -2.18 -37.11
C GLY A 752 -32.07 -1.62 -38.53
N THR A 753 -31.22 -0.77 -39.07
CA THR A 753 -31.38 -0.14 -40.40
C THR A 753 -31.42 -1.12 -41.58
N GLY A 754 -31.18 -2.39 -41.34
CA GLY A 754 -31.15 -3.44 -42.38
C GLY A 754 -29.84 -3.47 -43.19
N ALA A 755 -28.88 -2.58 -42.92
CA ALA A 755 -27.61 -2.53 -43.64
C ALA A 755 -26.83 -3.88 -43.51
N LEU A 756 -26.71 -4.38 -42.29
CA LEU A 756 -26.01 -5.63 -42.00
C LEU A 756 -26.71 -6.84 -42.65
N ARG A 757 -28.05 -6.95 -42.51
CA ARG A 757 -28.84 -7.95 -43.14
C ARG A 757 -28.64 -8.00 -44.65
N ASN A 758 -28.73 -6.84 -45.31
CA ASN A 758 -28.59 -6.77 -46.77
C ASN A 758 -27.18 -7.13 -47.23
N ALA A 759 -26.15 -6.72 -46.50
CA ALA A 759 -24.78 -7.09 -46.81
C ALA A 759 -24.53 -8.59 -46.65
N ILE A 760 -25.00 -9.20 -45.56
CA ILE A 760 -24.88 -10.63 -45.30
C ILE A 760 -25.62 -11.43 -46.36
N GLN A 761 -26.88 -11.10 -46.69
CA GLN A 761 -27.63 -11.79 -47.70
C GLN A 761 -27.01 -11.68 -49.12
N LYS A 762 -26.42 -10.53 -49.43
CA LYS A 762 -25.69 -10.35 -50.69
C LYS A 762 -24.46 -11.26 -50.74
N HIS A 763 -23.74 -11.35 -49.63
CA HIS A 763 -22.55 -12.21 -49.49
C HIS A 763 -22.88 -13.69 -49.57
N LEU A 764 -23.92 -14.15 -48.88
CA LEU A 764 -24.37 -15.54 -48.88
C LEU A 764 -24.80 -16.04 -50.28
N ARG A 765 -25.31 -15.16 -51.18
CA ARG A 765 -25.64 -15.51 -52.56
C ARG A 765 -24.42 -15.95 -53.38
N THR A 766 -23.25 -15.46 -53.04
CA THR A 766 -22.01 -15.76 -53.78
C THR A 766 -21.13 -16.80 -53.09
N HIS A 767 -21.49 -17.18 -51.86
CA HIS A 767 -20.69 -18.13 -51.06
C HIS A 767 -20.86 -19.59 -51.52
N ARG A 768 -19.75 -20.27 -51.88
CA ARG A 768 -19.77 -21.62 -52.49
C ARG A 768 -20.33 -22.71 -51.59
N GLY A 769 -20.29 -22.58 -50.29
CA GLY A 769 -20.73 -23.55 -49.30
C GLY A 769 -22.23 -23.42 -48.94
N VAL A 770 -22.93 -22.39 -49.41
CA VAL A 770 -24.34 -22.15 -49.10
C VAL A 770 -25.22 -22.78 -50.16
N LYS A 771 -26.20 -23.58 -49.71
CA LYS A 771 -27.21 -24.20 -50.57
C LYS A 771 -28.42 -23.27 -50.74
N SER A 772 -28.95 -22.76 -49.63
CA SER A 772 -30.06 -21.80 -49.58
C SER A 772 -30.02 -20.98 -48.30
N PHE A 773 -30.67 -19.82 -48.29
CA PHE A 773 -30.87 -19.02 -47.07
C PHE A 773 -32.27 -18.36 -47.10
N ARG A 774 -32.81 -18.14 -45.92
CA ARG A 774 -34.10 -17.46 -45.72
C ARG A 774 -34.06 -16.62 -44.45
N LEU A 775 -35.00 -15.72 -44.28
CA LEU A 775 -35.23 -15.04 -42.99
C LEU A 775 -35.86 -16.04 -42.00
N GLY A 776 -35.61 -15.79 -40.69
CA GLY A 776 -36.20 -16.57 -39.61
C GLY A 776 -37.71 -16.49 -39.62
N ARG A 777 -38.39 -17.57 -39.21
CA ARG A 777 -39.83 -17.65 -38.98
C ARG A 777 -40.17 -17.25 -37.57
N TYR A 778 -41.46 -17.18 -37.23
CA TYR A 778 -41.94 -16.98 -35.89
C TYR A 778 -41.33 -18.01 -34.92
N GLY A 779 -40.62 -17.56 -33.91
CA GLY A 779 -39.83 -18.39 -32.98
C GLY A 779 -38.37 -18.60 -33.37
N GLU A 780 -37.89 -18.23 -34.57
CA GLU A 780 -36.48 -18.31 -35.04
C GLU A 780 -35.79 -16.92 -35.06
N GLY A 781 -36.39 -15.89 -34.47
CA GLY A 781 -35.85 -14.50 -34.45
C GLY A 781 -36.30 -13.63 -35.64
N GLU A 782 -37.28 -14.09 -36.44
CA GLU A 782 -37.96 -13.36 -37.51
C GLU A 782 -37.02 -12.58 -38.46
N SER A 783 -37.26 -11.28 -38.67
CA SER A 783 -36.46 -10.45 -39.60
C SER A 783 -35.06 -10.08 -39.05
N GLY A 784 -34.75 -10.43 -37.81
CA GLY A 784 -33.43 -10.21 -37.17
C GLY A 784 -32.44 -11.33 -37.37
N VAL A 785 -32.87 -12.46 -37.96
CA VAL A 785 -32.04 -13.67 -38.15
C VAL A 785 -32.11 -14.12 -39.61
N THR A 786 -30.97 -14.55 -40.16
CA THR A 786 -30.90 -15.26 -41.45
C THR A 786 -30.54 -16.73 -41.22
N VAL A 787 -31.39 -17.64 -41.58
CA VAL A 787 -31.19 -19.09 -41.54
C VAL A 787 -30.51 -19.52 -42.82
N VAL A 788 -29.37 -20.22 -42.70
CA VAL A 788 -28.56 -20.67 -43.84
C VAL A 788 -28.47 -22.17 -43.86
N GLU A 789 -28.84 -22.76 -45.03
CA GLU A 789 -28.64 -24.17 -45.33
C GLU A 789 -27.31 -24.35 -46.06
N LEU A 790 -26.45 -25.20 -45.55
CA LEU A 790 -25.14 -25.54 -46.12
C LEU A 790 -25.26 -26.73 -47.08
N LYS A 791 -24.30 -26.83 -47.98
CA LYS A 791 -24.29 -27.93 -49.00
C LYS A 791 -23.79 -29.24 -48.41
#